data_fecbcad891c9fd56c958a7accf3987fa
#
_entry.id   fecbcad891c9fd56c958a7accf3987fa
#
_cell.length_a   1.000
_cell.length_b   1.000
_cell.length_c   1.000
_cell.angle_alpha   90.00
_cell.angle_beta   90.00
_cell.angle_gamma   90.00
#
_symmetry.space_group_name_H-M   'P 1'
#
loop_
_entity.id
_entity.type
_entity.pdbx_description
1 polymer ?
#
loop_
_entity_poly.entity_id
_entity_poly.type
_entity_poly.pdbx_seq_one_letter_code
_entity_poly.pdbx_strand_id
1 'polypeptide(L)'
;MKQGITPQYWKQENNGRYFTKETQIFSPLPILTDTLLAHPKVRNDGQLAFPAIHFIEGISREVGQEVMQSFSLPYPSNPEAHIVKVAQNGIFVYALSQRGLFYGAISIIQMLQDGYLPYGLAYDEPVCSERGLKVFLPSRKNMDFFKQFVDMLAFFKYNTLMIEIGGAMEYKKHPEINQEWIKYCADMAEYSGKTKEIQDYTFPWYKNAIHMENGDGEFLSQNDVKDLVLYCKERFFEVIPEVPSLGHCDYLMLGHPEIAEIPEDPYPDTYCPSNPASYELLFDVLDEIIEVFEPEVINIGHDEYYSIAMCERCKGKAGADIFAEDIIKIYDYLKQKNVRTMIWGDKLLKNAIVPDAGPFGGAEIIMYTPQFKKDTGKKVGIMPATWQAIHQIPKDVEILHWLWSLDEKLEDEVLEEGFSIRYGNFEGYLFPHWAEHLKKGSKGAIISNWSTLNEVILQRNVIFFGLAYAYEMFWNHDYRDEDYAIIRDKTLSYLFHYHYPDLQNHTRSLEALAHPSWIEVGYATDYFVEYQWFVDGVFPEMETYQIGNILLTYTDQTEFTLPIIFGENIGKTSVEWDRTTNTNPLPGEPIYKVDEQLFEVSLSTKPYQKEQQTFFAFPIQNPYPEKELKNVEVQTEADKDCQIFVDQIAYYH
;
A
#
# COMPACT_ATOMS: atom_id res chain seq x y z
N MET A 1 -4.57 28.86 -4.66
CA MET A 1 -5.32 28.37 -3.47
C MET A 1 -4.41 27.39 -2.76
N LYS A 2 -4.16 27.57 -1.47
CA LYS A 2 -3.45 26.57 -0.64
C LYS A 2 -4.39 25.38 -0.50
N GLN A 3 -4.12 24.28 -1.19
CA GLN A 3 -4.99 23.11 -1.20
C GLN A 3 -4.52 22.11 -0.15
N GLY A 4 -5.04 22.24 1.08
CA GLY A 4 -5.06 21.13 2.02
C GLY A 4 -6.09 20.08 1.61
N ILE A 5 -6.02 18.87 2.16
CA ILE A 5 -7.09 17.89 2.08
C ILE A 5 -8.29 18.45 2.85
N THR A 6 -9.43 18.51 2.21
CA THR A 6 -10.68 18.95 2.84
C THR A 6 -11.61 17.77 3.00
N PRO A 7 -12.40 17.70 4.11
CA PRO A 7 -13.49 16.76 4.22
C PRO A 7 -14.45 16.90 3.06
N GLN A 8 -15.13 15.83 2.69
CA GLN A 8 -16.05 15.81 1.56
C GLN A 8 -17.14 16.90 1.67
N TYR A 9 -17.69 17.06 2.85
CA TYR A 9 -18.68 18.10 3.12
C TYR A 9 -18.09 19.14 4.07
N TRP A 10 -17.82 20.31 3.53
CA TRP A 10 -17.25 21.42 4.28
C TRP A 10 -18.00 22.73 4.04
N LYS A 11 -18.58 23.27 5.10
CA LYS A 11 -19.23 24.58 5.12
C LYS A 11 -18.38 25.55 5.93
N GLN A 12 -17.50 26.27 5.21
CA GLN A 12 -16.62 27.26 5.83
C GLN A 12 -17.36 28.54 6.15
N GLU A 13 -17.05 29.11 7.32
CA GLU A 13 -17.44 30.45 7.74
C GLU A 13 -16.26 31.42 7.58
N ASN A 14 -16.56 32.72 7.67
CA ASN A 14 -15.52 33.74 7.71
C ASN A 14 -14.87 33.72 9.11
N ASN A 15 -13.56 33.99 9.17
CA ASN A 15 -12.73 33.93 10.36
C ASN A 15 -12.39 32.51 10.83
N GLY A 16 -11.45 32.41 11.75
CA GLY A 16 -10.95 31.20 12.34
C GLY A 16 -9.93 31.50 13.44
N ARG A 17 -9.25 30.47 13.91
CA ARG A 17 -8.18 30.58 14.91
C ARG A 17 -7.03 29.63 14.62
N TYR A 18 -5.96 29.80 15.37
CA TYR A 18 -4.82 28.91 15.30
C TYR A 18 -4.98 27.72 16.25
N PHE A 19 -4.60 26.55 15.76
CA PHE A 19 -4.38 25.38 16.58
C PHE A 19 -2.91 25.37 17.02
N THR A 20 -2.68 25.41 18.33
CA THR A 20 -1.35 25.50 18.91
C THR A 20 -1.15 24.40 19.94
N LYS A 21 0.10 24.15 20.34
CA LYS A 21 0.42 23.19 21.42
C LYS A 21 -0.14 23.58 22.78
N GLU A 22 -0.58 24.82 22.95
CA GLU A 22 -1.24 25.32 24.17
C GLU A 22 -2.75 25.04 24.19
N THR A 23 -3.33 24.63 23.05
CA THR A 23 -4.75 24.27 22.96
C THR A 23 -5.05 23.06 23.84
N GLN A 24 -5.97 23.19 24.78
CA GLN A 24 -6.34 22.06 25.65
C GLN A 24 -7.06 20.98 24.85
N ILE A 25 -6.71 19.71 25.09
CA ILE A 25 -7.33 18.59 24.39
C ILE A 25 -8.07 17.72 25.41
N PHE A 26 -9.38 17.62 25.23
CA PHE A 26 -10.28 16.74 26.01
C PHE A 26 -10.61 15.51 25.16
N SER A 27 -9.90 14.43 25.41
CA SER A 27 -10.01 13.20 24.62
C SER A 27 -10.19 11.96 25.51
N PRO A 28 -11.04 11.00 25.11
CA PRO A 28 -11.14 9.72 25.78
C PRO A 28 -9.94 8.79 25.49
N LEU A 29 -9.12 9.12 24.49
CA LEU A 29 -8.02 8.27 24.00
C LEU A 29 -6.70 9.05 23.91
N PRO A 30 -5.62 8.57 24.52
CA PRO A 30 -4.29 9.21 24.44
C PRO A 30 -3.82 9.43 23.00
N ILE A 31 -3.99 8.45 22.11
CA ILE A 31 -3.55 8.52 20.72
C ILE A 31 -4.08 9.75 19.97
N LEU A 32 -5.27 10.25 20.28
CA LEU A 32 -5.82 11.45 19.64
C LEU A 32 -5.02 12.71 20.01
N THR A 33 -4.60 12.79 21.27
CA THR A 33 -3.76 13.89 21.76
C THR A 33 -2.37 13.82 21.15
N ASP A 34 -1.77 12.64 21.15
CA ASP A 34 -0.42 12.42 20.62
C ASP A 34 -0.37 12.70 19.11
N THR A 35 -1.35 12.20 18.36
CA THR A 35 -1.46 12.44 16.91
C THR A 35 -1.58 13.92 16.58
N LEU A 36 -2.38 14.68 17.31
CA LEU A 36 -2.55 16.12 17.08
C LEU A 36 -1.32 16.91 17.47
N LEU A 37 -0.79 16.72 18.68
CA LEU A 37 0.31 17.54 19.21
C LEU A 37 1.67 17.21 18.57
N ALA A 38 1.87 16.00 18.07
CA ALA A 38 3.10 15.62 17.37
C ALA A 38 3.19 16.23 15.96
N HIS A 39 2.05 16.62 15.36
CA HIS A 39 2.04 17.01 13.96
C HIS A 39 2.70 18.38 13.72
N PRO A 40 3.61 18.52 12.72
CA PRO A 40 4.39 19.75 12.46
C PRO A 40 3.54 20.99 12.13
N LYS A 41 2.34 20.82 11.57
CA LYS A 41 1.42 21.94 11.30
C LYS A 41 0.90 22.63 12.57
N VAL A 42 1.06 22.01 13.74
CA VAL A 42 0.61 22.56 15.02
C VAL A 42 1.65 23.54 15.56
N ARG A 43 1.29 24.81 15.67
CA ARG A 43 2.21 25.87 16.06
C ARG A 43 2.56 25.86 17.54
N ASN A 44 3.75 26.36 17.86
CA ASN A 44 4.18 26.53 19.26
C ASN A 44 3.61 27.82 19.91
N ASP A 45 3.25 28.79 19.07
CA ASP A 45 2.75 30.10 19.48
C ASP A 45 1.51 30.49 18.68
N GLY A 46 0.66 31.33 19.22
CA GLY A 46 -0.49 31.83 18.48
C GLY A 46 -1.24 32.95 19.24
N GLN A 47 -1.30 34.11 18.62
CA GLN A 47 -2.35 35.07 18.94
C GLN A 47 -3.67 34.49 18.41
N LEU A 48 -4.71 34.43 19.17
CA LEU A 48 -6.01 33.84 18.81
C LEU A 48 -6.01 32.30 18.69
N ALA A 49 -5.33 31.61 19.61
CA ALA A 49 -5.41 30.16 19.70
C ALA A 49 -6.82 29.68 20.08
N PHE A 50 -7.18 28.44 19.64
CA PHE A 50 -8.37 27.79 20.15
C PHE A 50 -8.21 27.48 21.63
N PRO A 51 -9.26 27.71 22.46
CA PRO A 51 -9.18 27.40 23.88
C PRO A 51 -9.10 25.90 24.13
N ALA A 52 -9.83 25.09 23.36
CA ALA A 52 -9.86 23.65 23.54
C ALA A 52 -10.33 22.89 22.29
N ILE A 53 -9.99 21.59 22.25
CA ILE A 53 -10.60 20.57 21.39
C ILE A 53 -11.32 19.57 22.28
N HIS A 54 -12.54 19.20 21.91
CA HIS A 54 -13.36 18.20 22.59
C HIS A 54 -13.66 17.04 21.65
N PHE A 55 -13.27 15.83 22.03
CA PHE A 55 -13.64 14.59 21.36
C PHE A 55 -14.82 13.96 22.11
N ILE A 56 -15.91 13.75 21.39
CA ILE A 56 -17.20 13.33 21.95
C ILE A 56 -17.68 12.09 21.22
N GLU A 57 -17.66 10.95 21.90
CA GLU A 57 -18.26 9.73 21.39
C GLU A 57 -19.79 9.81 21.48
N GLY A 58 -20.43 9.74 20.31
CA GLY A 58 -21.86 9.97 20.14
C GLY A 58 -22.17 11.24 19.33
N ILE A 59 -23.28 11.20 18.60
CA ILE A 59 -23.81 12.33 17.83
C ILE A 59 -25.15 12.71 18.41
N SER A 60 -25.23 13.89 19.05
CA SER A 60 -26.50 14.36 19.58
C SER A 60 -27.52 14.66 18.46
N ARG A 61 -28.81 14.61 18.78
CA ARG A 61 -29.85 14.90 17.80
C ARG A 61 -29.68 16.27 17.15
N GLU A 62 -29.26 17.28 17.93
CA GLU A 62 -29.05 18.64 17.46
C GLU A 62 -27.90 18.70 16.41
N VAL A 63 -26.76 18.10 16.72
CA VAL A 63 -25.60 18.07 15.83
C VAL A 63 -25.90 17.25 14.55
N GLY A 64 -26.57 16.11 14.68
CA GLY A 64 -26.98 15.33 13.51
C GLY A 64 -27.97 16.08 12.61
N GLN A 65 -28.92 16.82 13.19
CA GLN A 65 -29.84 17.66 12.41
C GLN A 65 -29.14 18.83 11.73
N GLU A 66 -28.12 19.41 12.36
CA GLU A 66 -27.29 20.47 11.75
C GLU A 66 -26.55 19.96 10.48
N VAL A 67 -26.01 18.73 10.51
CA VAL A 67 -25.39 18.08 9.34
C VAL A 67 -26.41 17.85 8.24
N MET A 68 -27.57 17.26 8.58
CA MET A 68 -28.66 17.00 7.61
C MET A 68 -29.08 18.28 6.89
N GLN A 69 -29.26 19.37 7.64
CA GLN A 69 -29.74 20.66 7.09
C GLN A 69 -28.62 21.37 6.29
N SER A 70 -27.35 21.27 6.74
CA SER A 70 -26.25 21.97 6.11
C SER A 70 -25.84 21.36 4.77
N PHE A 71 -25.96 20.04 4.66
CA PHE A 71 -25.45 19.29 3.51
C PHE A 71 -26.52 18.51 2.73
N SER A 72 -27.77 18.54 3.19
CA SER A 72 -28.89 17.76 2.58
C SER A 72 -28.64 16.24 2.61
N LEU A 73 -28.05 15.77 3.68
CA LEU A 73 -27.69 14.37 3.89
C LEU A 73 -28.66 13.65 4.84
N PRO A 74 -28.70 12.31 4.85
CA PRO A 74 -29.36 11.55 5.90
C PRO A 74 -28.70 11.78 7.27
N TYR A 75 -29.35 11.32 8.34
CA TYR A 75 -28.75 11.39 9.68
C TYR A 75 -27.50 10.50 9.73
N PRO A 76 -26.35 11.00 10.24
CA PRO A 76 -25.11 10.24 10.34
C PRO A 76 -25.28 8.92 11.07
N SER A 77 -24.97 7.81 10.43
CA SER A 77 -25.13 6.45 10.98
C SER A 77 -23.93 5.53 10.75
N ASN A 78 -22.99 5.92 9.89
CA ASN A 78 -21.78 5.15 9.67
C ASN A 78 -20.86 5.22 10.91
N PRO A 79 -20.36 4.09 11.45
CA PRO A 79 -19.49 4.09 12.62
C PRO A 79 -18.19 4.89 12.44
N GLU A 80 -17.70 5.00 11.22
CA GLU A 80 -16.46 5.72 10.88
C GLU A 80 -16.71 7.18 10.48
N ALA A 81 -17.99 7.58 10.34
CA ALA A 81 -18.34 8.96 10.08
C ALA A 81 -17.94 9.87 11.25
N HIS A 82 -17.51 11.07 10.90
CA HIS A 82 -17.14 12.07 11.90
C HIS A 82 -17.57 13.48 11.49
N ILE A 83 -17.85 14.29 12.51
CA ILE A 83 -18.24 15.70 12.39
C ILE A 83 -17.17 16.52 13.08
N VAL A 84 -16.63 17.53 12.39
CA VAL A 84 -15.71 18.52 12.99
C VAL A 84 -16.40 19.88 12.96
N LYS A 85 -16.82 20.35 14.13
CA LYS A 85 -17.39 21.68 14.29
C LYS A 85 -16.33 22.62 14.85
N VAL A 86 -15.96 23.63 14.07
CA VAL A 86 -14.95 24.62 14.43
C VAL A 86 -15.65 25.93 14.76
N ALA A 87 -15.56 26.37 16.01
CA ALA A 87 -16.24 27.55 16.50
C ALA A 87 -15.33 28.44 17.37
N GLN A 88 -15.76 29.65 17.68
CA GLN A 88 -14.97 30.58 18.49
C GLN A 88 -14.61 30.02 19.87
N ASN A 89 -15.46 29.20 20.45
CA ASN A 89 -15.30 28.62 21.78
C ASN A 89 -14.56 27.27 21.79
N GLY A 90 -14.15 26.74 20.63
CA GLY A 90 -13.39 25.51 20.54
C GLY A 90 -13.64 24.71 19.27
N ILE A 91 -12.96 23.56 19.20
CA ILE A 91 -13.16 22.56 18.16
C ILE A 91 -13.88 21.37 18.80
N PHE A 92 -14.93 20.88 18.16
CA PHE A 92 -15.73 19.76 18.65
C PHE A 92 -15.75 18.66 17.59
N VAL A 93 -15.26 17.47 17.96
CA VAL A 93 -15.27 16.27 17.12
C VAL A 93 -16.29 15.29 17.65
N TYR A 94 -17.24 14.92 16.82
CA TYR A 94 -18.29 13.94 17.16
C TYR A 94 -18.20 12.75 16.22
N ALA A 95 -18.27 11.53 16.76
CA ALA A 95 -18.37 10.30 15.98
C ALA A 95 -19.09 9.21 16.76
N LEU A 96 -19.59 8.18 16.07
CA LEU A 96 -20.29 7.05 16.68
C LEU A 96 -19.33 5.98 17.24
N SER A 97 -18.05 6.05 16.90
CA SER A 97 -17.02 5.13 17.36
C SER A 97 -15.69 5.84 17.65
N GLN A 98 -14.81 5.17 18.38
CA GLN A 98 -13.46 5.64 18.64
C GLN A 98 -12.64 5.80 17.35
N ARG A 99 -12.80 4.89 16.36
CA ARG A 99 -12.20 5.01 15.04
C ARG A 99 -12.68 6.27 14.32
N GLY A 100 -13.96 6.57 14.37
CA GLY A 100 -14.50 7.82 13.83
C GLY A 100 -13.91 9.06 14.50
N LEU A 101 -13.70 9.05 15.81
CA LEU A 101 -12.99 10.13 16.52
C LEU A 101 -11.54 10.28 16.05
N PHE A 102 -10.85 9.16 15.83
CA PHE A 102 -9.50 9.18 15.28
C PHE A 102 -9.45 9.82 13.89
N TYR A 103 -10.37 9.44 13.00
CA TYR A 103 -10.47 10.08 11.67
C TYR A 103 -10.86 11.56 11.76
N GLY A 104 -11.62 11.94 12.77
CA GLY A 104 -11.89 13.36 13.05
C GLY A 104 -10.62 14.14 13.42
N ALA A 105 -9.72 13.56 14.22
CA ALA A 105 -8.41 14.14 14.51
C ALA A 105 -7.56 14.28 13.24
N ILE A 106 -7.52 13.24 12.39
CA ILE A 106 -6.84 13.28 11.10
C ILE A 106 -7.44 14.38 10.21
N SER A 107 -8.77 14.52 10.15
CA SER A 107 -9.42 15.60 9.38
C SER A 107 -9.00 16.99 9.86
N ILE A 108 -8.85 17.21 11.16
CA ILE A 108 -8.31 18.48 11.67
C ILE A 108 -6.91 18.73 11.09
N ILE A 109 -6.00 17.75 11.16
CA ILE A 109 -4.65 17.85 10.61
C ILE A 109 -4.67 18.14 9.11
N GLN A 110 -5.51 17.44 8.37
CA GLN A 110 -5.67 17.61 6.92
C GLN A 110 -6.15 19.02 6.57
N MET A 111 -7.07 19.58 7.35
CA MET A 111 -7.66 20.91 7.16
C MET A 111 -6.74 22.06 7.60
N LEU A 112 -5.78 21.82 8.48
CA LEU A 112 -4.86 22.87 8.96
C LEU A 112 -4.08 23.49 7.82
N GLN A 113 -4.11 24.82 7.74
CA GLN A 113 -3.30 25.63 6.83
C GLN A 113 -2.43 26.58 7.66
N ASP A 114 -1.13 26.32 7.72
CA ASP A 114 -0.21 27.12 8.54
C ASP A 114 -0.69 27.24 10.01
N GLY A 115 -1.14 26.11 10.58
CA GLY A 115 -1.73 26.09 11.93
C GLY A 115 -3.11 26.74 12.06
N TYR A 116 -3.60 27.43 11.02
CA TYR A 116 -4.88 28.09 11.01
C TYR A 116 -6.01 27.15 10.56
N LEU A 117 -7.12 27.22 11.27
CA LEU A 117 -8.33 26.49 10.96
C LEU A 117 -9.53 27.48 10.92
N PRO A 118 -10.21 27.60 9.78
CA PRO A 118 -11.39 28.47 9.70
C PRO A 118 -12.56 27.91 10.49
N TYR A 119 -13.46 28.77 10.96
CA TYR A 119 -14.73 28.32 11.55
C TYR A 119 -15.58 27.63 10.50
N GLY A 120 -16.41 26.70 10.95
CA GLY A 120 -17.32 25.99 10.07
C GLY A 120 -17.72 24.62 10.59
N LEU A 121 -18.43 23.90 9.73
CA LEU A 121 -18.89 22.54 9.95
C LEU A 121 -18.36 21.63 8.87
N ALA A 122 -17.68 20.56 9.28
CA ALA A 122 -17.25 19.49 8.40
C ALA A 122 -17.99 18.19 8.71
N TYR A 123 -18.27 17.43 7.68
CA TYR A 123 -18.74 16.05 7.79
C TYR A 123 -18.02 15.19 6.78
N ASP A 124 -17.63 14.00 7.19
CA ASP A 124 -16.93 13.06 6.35
C ASP A 124 -17.30 11.63 6.74
N GLU A 125 -17.49 10.77 5.75
CA GLU A 125 -17.72 9.33 5.93
C GLU A 125 -17.18 8.55 4.73
N PRO A 126 -16.70 7.31 4.95
CA PRO A 126 -16.20 6.49 3.83
C PRO A 126 -17.32 5.94 2.96
N VAL A 127 -17.04 5.75 1.66
CA VAL A 127 -17.97 5.11 0.71
C VAL A 127 -17.93 3.59 0.76
N CYS A 128 -16.86 3.01 1.32
CA CYS A 128 -16.69 1.56 1.50
C CYS A 128 -16.18 1.22 2.89
N SER A 129 -16.47 0.00 3.35
CA SER A 129 -16.12 -0.44 4.70
C SER A 129 -14.66 -0.87 4.86
N GLU A 130 -14.01 -1.30 3.78
CA GLU A 130 -12.61 -1.75 3.77
C GLU A 130 -11.76 -0.91 2.85
N ARG A 131 -10.63 -0.46 3.38
CA ARG A 131 -9.65 0.38 2.72
C ARG A 131 -8.29 -0.14 3.16
N GLY A 132 -7.72 -1.04 2.36
CA GLY A 132 -6.60 -1.87 2.78
C GLY A 132 -5.33 -1.71 1.98
N LEU A 133 -4.25 -2.19 2.60
CA LEU A 133 -2.97 -2.43 1.97
C LEU A 133 -2.47 -3.82 2.36
N LYS A 134 -1.92 -4.56 1.39
CA LYS A 134 -1.17 -5.80 1.59
C LYS A 134 0.33 -5.51 1.46
N VAL A 135 1.10 -6.00 2.41
CA VAL A 135 2.57 -5.96 2.42
C VAL A 135 3.14 -7.25 2.99
N PHE A 136 4.42 -7.49 2.77
CA PHE A 136 5.15 -8.49 3.54
C PHE A 136 5.50 -7.97 4.95
N LEU A 137 5.75 -8.88 5.89
CA LEU A 137 6.32 -8.51 7.18
C LEU A 137 7.67 -7.82 6.94
N PRO A 138 7.92 -6.63 7.51
CA PRO A 138 9.13 -5.89 7.21
C PRO A 138 10.39 -6.60 7.70
N SER A 139 11.50 -6.39 7.01
CA SER A 139 12.81 -6.76 7.52
C SER A 139 13.18 -5.91 8.75
N ARG A 140 14.11 -6.39 9.56
CA ARG A 140 14.52 -5.70 10.81
C ARG A 140 14.96 -4.26 10.56
N LYS A 141 15.71 -4.01 9.51
CA LYS A 141 16.19 -2.66 9.16
C LYS A 141 15.08 -1.71 8.72
N ASN A 142 13.95 -2.26 8.26
CA ASN A 142 12.81 -1.49 7.75
C ASN A 142 11.66 -1.31 8.77
N MET A 143 11.83 -1.76 10.03
CA MET A 143 10.78 -1.66 11.05
C MET A 143 10.38 -0.21 11.35
N ASP A 144 11.34 0.71 11.41
CA ASP A 144 11.04 2.13 11.64
C ASP A 144 10.32 2.75 10.45
N PHE A 145 10.72 2.40 9.23
CA PHE A 145 10.01 2.81 8.03
C PHE A 145 8.60 2.24 7.99
N PHE A 146 8.39 0.98 8.37
CA PHE A 146 7.06 0.38 8.48
C PHE A 146 6.12 1.21 9.36
N LYS A 147 6.59 1.65 10.55
CA LYS A 147 5.79 2.49 11.44
C LYS A 147 5.44 3.84 10.81
N GLN A 148 6.41 4.50 10.16
CA GLN A 148 6.15 5.75 9.42
C GLN A 148 5.14 5.54 8.29
N PHE A 149 5.22 4.40 7.61
CA PHE A 149 4.29 4.05 6.55
C PHE A 149 2.88 3.77 7.08
N VAL A 150 2.75 3.12 8.25
CA VAL A 150 1.46 2.95 8.96
C VAL A 150 0.87 4.31 9.34
N ASP A 151 1.69 5.28 9.77
CA ASP A 151 1.24 6.65 10.04
C ASP A 151 0.73 7.35 8.79
N MET A 152 1.37 7.11 7.64
CA MET A 152 0.89 7.61 6.34
C MET A 152 -0.45 6.99 5.95
N LEU A 153 -0.62 5.67 6.12
CA LEU A 153 -1.90 4.99 5.89
C LEU A 153 -3.00 5.56 6.80
N ALA A 154 -2.70 5.80 8.07
CA ALA A 154 -3.63 6.41 9.02
C ALA A 154 -4.00 7.85 8.60
N PHE A 155 -3.05 8.64 8.08
CA PHE A 155 -3.31 9.97 7.55
C PHE A 155 -4.27 9.94 6.36
N PHE A 156 -4.21 8.91 5.49
CA PHE A 156 -5.15 8.67 4.41
C PHE A 156 -6.37 7.84 4.84
N LYS A 157 -6.59 7.66 6.16
CA LYS A 157 -7.76 6.99 6.77
C LYS A 157 -8.00 5.57 6.24
N TYR A 158 -6.94 4.83 6.00
CA TYR A 158 -6.99 3.39 5.78
C TYR A 158 -7.34 2.67 7.08
N ASN A 159 -7.94 1.49 6.99
CA ASN A 159 -8.40 0.73 8.16
C ASN A 159 -8.03 -0.74 8.17
N THR A 160 -7.41 -1.23 7.11
CA THR A 160 -7.04 -2.65 6.99
C THR A 160 -5.59 -2.78 6.54
N LEU A 161 -4.82 -3.61 7.23
CA LEU A 161 -3.45 -3.95 6.85
C LEU A 161 -3.31 -5.47 6.82
N MET A 162 -3.11 -6.02 5.63
CA MET A 162 -2.83 -7.43 5.43
C MET A 162 -1.32 -7.64 5.36
N ILE A 163 -0.79 -8.55 6.19
CA ILE A 163 0.65 -8.80 6.32
C ILE A 163 0.93 -10.27 6.03
N GLU A 164 1.63 -10.53 4.94
CA GLU A 164 2.14 -11.87 4.65
C GLU A 164 3.38 -12.17 5.50
N ILE A 165 3.39 -13.33 6.14
CA ILE A 165 4.36 -13.64 7.19
C ILE A 165 5.47 -14.56 6.69
N GLY A 166 5.11 -15.64 5.99
CA GLY A 166 6.07 -16.64 5.53
C GLY A 166 7.01 -17.12 6.67
N GLY A 167 8.29 -17.22 6.39
CA GLY A 167 9.33 -17.55 7.38
C GLY A 167 9.91 -16.35 8.13
N ALA A 168 9.37 -15.14 7.93
CA ALA A 168 9.94 -13.88 8.46
C ALA A 168 9.61 -13.61 9.95
N MET A 169 8.74 -14.39 10.58
CA MET A 169 8.49 -14.37 12.02
C MET A 169 9.07 -15.62 12.69
N GLU A 170 9.59 -15.46 13.91
CA GLU A 170 10.06 -16.58 14.75
C GLU A 170 8.96 -17.62 14.98
N TYR A 171 9.24 -18.89 14.66
CA TYR A 171 8.43 -20.04 15.02
C TYR A 171 9.16 -20.85 16.11
N LYS A 172 8.58 -20.92 17.31
CA LYS A 172 9.18 -21.60 18.47
C LYS A 172 9.00 -23.11 18.43
N LYS A 173 7.86 -23.56 17.87
CA LYS A 173 7.61 -25.01 17.70
C LYS A 173 8.43 -25.60 16.55
N HIS A 174 8.70 -24.79 15.53
CA HIS A 174 9.36 -25.18 14.28
C HIS A 174 10.49 -24.22 13.91
N PRO A 175 11.57 -24.11 14.72
CA PRO A 175 12.65 -23.17 14.48
C PRO A 175 13.43 -23.46 13.17
N GLU A 176 13.33 -24.68 12.64
CA GLU A 176 13.89 -25.07 11.34
C GLU A 176 13.28 -24.26 10.19
N ILE A 177 12.02 -23.84 10.27
CA ILE A 177 11.40 -22.96 9.28
C ILE A 177 12.22 -21.67 9.14
N ASN A 178 12.53 -21.02 10.26
CA ASN A 178 13.31 -19.78 10.24
C ASN A 178 14.76 -19.99 9.78
N GLN A 179 15.39 -21.11 10.17
CA GLN A 179 16.77 -21.43 9.78
C GLN A 179 16.91 -21.65 8.28
N GLU A 180 16.00 -22.38 7.68
CA GLU A 180 16.00 -22.63 6.24
C GLU A 180 15.54 -21.38 5.46
N TRP A 181 14.64 -20.57 6.02
CA TRP A 181 14.23 -19.29 5.45
C TRP A 181 15.40 -18.33 5.26
N ILE A 182 16.29 -18.18 6.26
CA ILE A 182 17.49 -17.34 6.14
C ILE A 182 18.36 -17.79 4.96
N LYS A 183 18.59 -19.10 4.82
CA LYS A 183 19.37 -19.64 3.71
C LYS A 183 18.70 -19.36 2.35
N TYR A 184 17.41 -19.59 2.28
CA TYR A 184 16.62 -19.33 1.09
C TYR A 184 16.65 -17.85 0.70
N CYS A 185 16.54 -16.93 1.66
CA CYS A 185 16.70 -15.50 1.41
C CYS A 185 18.06 -15.17 0.81
N ALA A 186 19.13 -15.77 1.34
CA ALA A 186 20.48 -15.57 0.80
C ALA A 186 20.62 -16.10 -0.63
N ASP A 187 20.07 -17.30 -0.91
CA ASP A 187 20.06 -17.88 -2.25
C ASP A 187 19.27 -16.99 -3.22
N MET A 188 18.08 -16.52 -2.82
CA MET A 188 17.24 -15.69 -3.67
C MET A 188 17.80 -14.27 -3.88
N ALA A 189 18.58 -13.74 -2.94
CA ALA A 189 19.27 -12.45 -3.11
C ALA A 189 20.24 -12.44 -4.32
N GLU A 190 20.80 -13.60 -4.69
CA GLU A 190 21.61 -13.73 -5.91
C GLU A 190 20.77 -13.51 -7.18
N TYR A 191 19.47 -13.68 -7.08
CA TYR A 191 18.51 -13.52 -8.16
C TYR A 191 17.65 -12.26 -8.00
N SER A 192 18.09 -11.28 -7.22
CA SER A 192 17.35 -10.04 -6.97
C SER A 192 16.87 -9.42 -8.29
N GLY A 193 15.56 -9.17 -8.37
CA GLY A 193 14.90 -8.71 -9.59
C GLY A 193 14.82 -9.71 -10.74
N LYS A 194 15.24 -10.98 -10.53
CA LYS A 194 15.29 -12.02 -11.57
C LYS A 194 14.48 -13.27 -11.24
N THR A 195 13.52 -13.17 -10.34
CA THR A 195 12.67 -14.31 -9.95
C THR A 195 12.01 -14.97 -11.15
N LYS A 196 11.62 -14.18 -12.17
CA LYS A 196 11.08 -14.69 -13.42
C LYS A 196 12.07 -15.59 -14.18
N GLU A 197 13.37 -15.31 -14.15
CA GLU A 197 14.38 -16.16 -14.78
C GLU A 197 14.47 -17.51 -14.06
N ILE A 198 14.35 -17.54 -12.73
CA ILE A 198 14.31 -18.79 -11.96
C ILE A 198 13.08 -19.59 -12.38
N GLN A 199 11.91 -18.99 -12.40
CA GLN A 199 10.65 -19.64 -12.76
C GLN A 199 10.70 -20.21 -14.18
N ASP A 200 11.23 -19.44 -15.15
CA ASP A 200 11.18 -19.77 -16.56
C ASP A 200 12.21 -20.81 -16.98
N TYR A 201 13.40 -20.81 -16.40
CA TYR A 201 14.56 -21.53 -16.96
C TYR A 201 15.28 -22.48 -16.01
N THR A 202 15.10 -22.34 -14.70
CA THR A 202 15.87 -23.12 -13.73
C THR A 202 15.27 -24.50 -13.49
N PHE A 203 13.93 -24.65 -13.57
CA PHE A 203 13.24 -25.88 -13.24
C PHE A 203 12.69 -26.61 -14.47
N PRO A 204 12.67 -27.96 -14.44
CA PRO A 204 12.11 -28.77 -15.53
C PRO A 204 10.58 -28.86 -15.51
N TRP A 205 9.91 -28.19 -14.57
CA TRP A 205 8.46 -28.12 -14.40
C TRP A 205 8.02 -26.67 -14.29
N TYR A 206 6.69 -26.47 -14.41
CA TYR A 206 6.10 -25.16 -14.20
C TYR A 206 6.27 -24.76 -12.74
N LYS A 207 6.68 -23.51 -12.52
CA LYS A 207 6.83 -22.94 -11.19
C LYS A 207 6.21 -21.56 -11.16
N ASN A 208 5.60 -21.22 -10.03
CA ASN A 208 4.94 -19.95 -9.85
C ASN A 208 5.84 -18.90 -9.18
N ALA A 209 5.29 -17.72 -8.96
CA ALA A 209 5.99 -16.63 -8.29
C ALA A 209 6.55 -17.05 -6.92
N ILE A 210 7.73 -16.58 -6.60
CA ILE A 210 8.38 -16.83 -5.32
C ILE A 210 8.00 -15.68 -4.38
N HIS A 211 7.14 -15.99 -3.42
CA HIS A 211 6.72 -15.04 -2.40
C HIS A 211 7.76 -14.96 -1.29
N MET A 212 8.59 -13.96 -1.38
CA MET A 212 9.61 -13.76 -0.38
C MET A 212 9.97 -12.30 -0.27
N GLU A 213 9.95 -11.82 0.94
CA GLU A 213 10.35 -10.46 1.20
C GLU A 213 11.41 -10.38 2.27
N ASN A 214 12.29 -10.80 2.65
CA ASN A 214 13.20 -10.43 3.71
C ASN A 214 14.51 -9.86 3.17
N GLY A 215 14.52 -8.56 2.89
CA GLY A 215 15.67 -7.87 2.30
C GLY A 215 16.96 -7.89 3.12
N ASP A 216 16.93 -8.21 4.41
CA ASP A 216 18.12 -8.33 5.27
C ASP A 216 18.47 -9.78 5.63
N GLY A 217 17.69 -10.76 5.18
CA GLY A 217 17.95 -12.18 5.41
C GLY A 217 17.76 -12.64 6.86
N GLU A 218 17.03 -11.87 7.70
CA GLU A 218 16.73 -12.20 9.09
C GLU A 218 15.23 -12.39 9.29
N PHE A 219 14.85 -12.94 10.43
CA PHE A 219 13.45 -12.98 10.88
C PHE A 219 13.26 -12.09 12.12
N LEU A 220 12.03 -11.68 12.36
CA LEU A 220 11.65 -10.92 13.55
C LEU A 220 11.27 -11.87 14.67
N SER A 221 11.59 -11.49 15.92
CA SER A 221 11.05 -12.21 17.07
C SER A 221 9.53 -12.03 17.16
N GLN A 222 8.84 -12.96 17.81
CA GLN A 222 7.40 -12.81 18.07
C GLN A 222 7.06 -11.52 18.83
N ASN A 223 7.96 -11.05 19.70
CA ASN A 223 7.76 -9.79 20.42
C ASN A 223 7.88 -8.58 19.48
N ASP A 224 8.86 -8.56 18.57
CA ASP A 224 8.96 -7.50 17.56
C ASP A 224 7.67 -7.41 16.73
N VAL A 225 7.14 -8.57 16.31
CA VAL A 225 5.90 -8.62 15.53
C VAL A 225 4.69 -8.18 16.36
N LYS A 226 4.58 -8.61 17.64
CA LYS A 226 3.53 -8.13 18.56
C LYS A 226 3.53 -6.61 18.69
N ASP A 227 4.72 -6.00 18.81
CA ASP A 227 4.87 -4.56 18.92
C ASP A 227 4.42 -3.84 17.63
N LEU A 228 4.72 -4.40 16.45
CA LEU A 228 4.25 -3.86 15.17
C LEU A 228 2.72 -3.98 15.04
N VAL A 229 2.15 -5.13 15.40
CA VAL A 229 0.70 -5.36 15.37
C VAL A 229 -0.02 -4.41 16.33
N LEU A 230 0.51 -4.22 17.55
CA LEU A 230 -0.05 -3.27 18.51
C LEU A 230 -0.02 -1.85 17.96
N TYR A 231 1.10 -1.43 17.37
CA TYR A 231 1.25 -0.12 16.74
C TYR A 231 0.16 0.16 15.68
N CYS A 232 -0.17 -0.87 14.86
CA CYS A 232 -1.24 -0.79 13.89
C CYS A 232 -2.63 -0.71 14.56
N LYS A 233 -2.88 -1.57 15.56
CA LYS A 233 -4.18 -1.63 16.26
C LYS A 233 -4.47 -0.33 17.05
N GLU A 234 -3.46 0.31 17.62
CA GLU A 234 -3.61 1.62 18.27
C GLU A 234 -4.07 2.71 17.29
N ARG A 235 -3.81 2.54 15.99
CA ARG A 235 -4.28 3.42 14.90
C ARG A 235 -5.56 2.91 14.23
N PHE A 236 -6.23 1.97 14.89
CA PHE A 236 -7.52 1.40 14.47
C PHE A 236 -7.47 0.56 13.18
N PHE A 237 -6.29 0.03 12.81
CA PHE A 237 -6.21 -0.94 11.74
C PHE A 237 -6.72 -2.32 12.19
N GLU A 238 -7.52 -2.96 11.33
CA GLU A 238 -7.67 -4.40 11.33
C GLU A 238 -6.40 -5.00 10.72
N VAL A 239 -5.68 -5.82 11.48
CA VAL A 239 -4.45 -6.46 11.00
C VAL A 239 -4.76 -7.90 10.65
N ILE A 240 -4.66 -8.21 9.35
CA ILE A 240 -4.95 -9.53 8.79
C ILE A 240 -3.62 -10.22 8.48
N PRO A 241 -3.22 -11.25 9.23
CA PRO A 241 -2.08 -12.07 8.82
C PRO A 241 -2.44 -12.85 7.55
N GLU A 242 -1.54 -12.85 6.58
CA GLU A 242 -1.60 -13.73 5.43
C GLU A 242 -0.61 -14.89 5.65
N VAL A 243 -1.14 -16.09 5.61
CA VAL A 243 -0.43 -17.35 5.85
C VAL A 243 -0.62 -18.23 4.63
N PRO A 244 0.22 -18.07 3.60
CA PRO A 244 0.09 -18.83 2.37
C PRO A 244 -0.04 -20.31 2.67
N SER A 245 -1.08 -20.93 2.14
CA SER A 245 -1.43 -22.34 2.31
C SER A 245 -1.76 -22.94 0.95
N LEU A 246 -1.47 -24.19 0.76
CA LEU A 246 -1.50 -24.94 -0.49
C LEU A 246 -0.43 -24.45 -1.49
N GLY A 247 -0.50 -23.23 -2.01
CA GLY A 247 0.49 -22.57 -2.83
C GLY A 247 1.31 -21.53 -2.05
N HIS A 248 2.44 -21.06 -2.60
CA HIS A 248 3.34 -20.09 -1.97
C HIS A 248 3.81 -20.50 -0.55
N CYS A 249 3.93 -21.81 -0.32
CA CYS A 249 4.26 -22.40 0.97
C CYS A 249 5.73 -22.76 1.11
N ASP A 250 6.62 -22.14 0.35
CA ASP A 250 8.07 -22.37 0.35
C ASP A 250 8.59 -22.44 1.78
N TYR A 251 8.20 -21.47 2.60
CA TYR A 251 8.65 -21.32 3.97
C TYR A 251 8.42 -22.56 4.85
N LEU A 252 7.37 -23.36 4.59
CA LEU A 252 7.11 -24.61 5.29
C LEU A 252 8.02 -25.72 4.79
N MET A 253 8.17 -25.85 3.48
CA MET A 253 8.75 -27.03 2.85
C MET A 253 10.26 -26.99 2.75
N LEU A 254 10.89 -25.80 2.92
CA LEU A 254 12.35 -25.72 2.99
C LEU A 254 12.91 -26.57 4.14
N GLY A 255 12.23 -26.55 5.30
CA GLY A 255 12.56 -27.41 6.45
C GLY A 255 11.88 -28.78 6.42
N HIS A 256 10.80 -28.94 5.66
CA HIS A 256 9.92 -30.12 5.63
C HIS A 256 9.62 -30.59 4.21
N PRO A 257 10.62 -30.98 3.41
CA PRO A 257 10.40 -31.39 2.01
C PRO A 257 9.49 -32.64 1.87
N GLU A 258 9.30 -33.41 2.94
CA GLU A 258 8.44 -34.61 2.96
C GLU A 258 6.94 -34.28 2.81
N ILE A 259 6.55 -33.01 3.01
CA ILE A 259 5.16 -32.59 2.77
C ILE A 259 4.91 -32.05 1.38
N ALA A 260 5.96 -31.78 0.60
CA ALA A 260 5.84 -31.20 -0.74
C ALA A 260 5.03 -32.11 -1.70
N GLU A 261 4.26 -31.49 -2.59
CA GLU A 261 3.58 -32.18 -3.69
C GLU A 261 4.60 -32.74 -4.72
N ILE A 262 5.72 -32.03 -4.93
CA ILE A 262 6.86 -32.47 -5.72
C ILE A 262 8.11 -32.50 -4.83
N PRO A 263 8.44 -33.65 -4.20
CA PRO A 263 9.57 -33.74 -3.28
C PRO A 263 10.96 -33.53 -3.93
N GLU A 264 11.06 -33.67 -5.25
CA GLU A 264 12.28 -33.47 -6.02
C GLU A 264 12.57 -32.00 -6.35
N ASP A 265 11.63 -31.10 -6.07
CA ASP A 265 11.82 -29.65 -6.22
C ASP A 265 12.74 -29.15 -5.11
N PRO A 266 13.88 -28.52 -5.43
CA PRO A 266 14.77 -27.93 -4.43
C PRO A 266 14.15 -26.70 -3.73
N TYR A 267 13.14 -26.07 -4.35
CA TYR A 267 12.38 -24.93 -3.81
C TYR A 267 10.89 -25.20 -4.02
N PRO A 268 10.31 -26.17 -3.26
CA PRO A 268 8.91 -26.51 -3.42
C PRO A 268 8.00 -25.42 -2.86
N ASP A 269 6.94 -25.06 -3.58
CA ASP A 269 6.00 -24.04 -3.14
C ASP A 269 4.60 -24.57 -2.81
N THR A 270 4.30 -25.82 -3.20
CA THR A 270 3.00 -26.43 -2.98
C THR A 270 3.12 -27.68 -2.11
N TYR A 271 2.43 -27.70 -0.96
CA TYR A 271 2.39 -28.91 -0.15
C TYR A 271 1.33 -29.91 -0.65
N CYS A 272 1.46 -31.17 -0.24
CA CYS A 272 0.49 -32.21 -0.54
C CYS A 272 -0.73 -32.14 0.40
N PRO A 273 -1.94 -31.77 -0.08
CA PRO A 273 -3.14 -31.70 0.75
C PRO A 273 -3.66 -33.06 1.21
N SER A 274 -3.14 -34.14 0.62
CA SER A 274 -3.46 -35.51 1.04
C SER A 274 -2.47 -36.10 2.06
N ASN A 275 -1.46 -35.29 2.48
CA ASN A 275 -0.50 -35.65 3.50
C ASN A 275 -0.96 -35.14 4.89
N PRO A 276 -1.27 -35.96 5.88
CA PRO A 276 -1.64 -35.46 7.22
C PRO A 276 -0.58 -34.58 7.87
N ALA A 277 0.70 -34.85 7.62
CA ALA A 277 1.81 -34.07 8.17
C ALA A 277 1.79 -32.60 7.70
N SER A 278 1.22 -32.30 6.52
CA SER A 278 1.03 -30.92 6.06
C SER A 278 0.18 -30.11 7.04
N TYR A 279 -0.88 -30.70 7.59
CA TYR A 279 -1.77 -30.02 8.53
C TYR A 279 -1.22 -29.98 9.95
N GLU A 280 -0.48 -31.00 10.38
CA GLU A 280 0.20 -30.98 11.67
C GLU A 280 1.15 -29.77 11.76
N LEU A 281 1.96 -29.57 10.72
CA LEU A 281 2.87 -28.44 10.63
C LEU A 281 2.12 -27.11 10.50
N LEU A 282 1.18 -27.00 9.53
CA LEU A 282 0.45 -25.77 9.27
C LEU A 282 -0.35 -25.28 10.49
N PHE A 283 -0.99 -26.20 11.23
CA PHE A 283 -1.79 -25.83 12.39
C PHE A 283 -0.92 -25.35 13.56
N ASP A 284 0.27 -25.92 13.73
CA ASP A 284 1.24 -25.39 14.70
C ASP A 284 1.71 -23.98 14.34
N VAL A 285 1.93 -23.70 13.05
CA VAL A 285 2.23 -22.35 12.54
C VAL A 285 1.07 -21.39 12.77
N LEU A 286 -0.15 -21.78 12.43
CA LEU A 286 -1.35 -20.97 12.64
C LEU A 286 -1.59 -20.66 14.13
N ASP A 287 -1.32 -21.60 15.04
CA ASP A 287 -1.45 -21.36 16.48
C ASP A 287 -0.51 -20.25 16.95
N GLU A 288 0.76 -20.26 16.51
CA GLU A 288 1.71 -19.22 16.89
C GLU A 288 1.34 -17.87 16.29
N ILE A 289 0.84 -17.84 15.05
CA ILE A 289 0.36 -16.61 14.40
C ILE A 289 -0.87 -16.04 15.12
N ILE A 290 -1.83 -16.89 15.48
CA ILE A 290 -3.01 -16.48 16.24
C ILE A 290 -2.61 -15.88 17.59
N GLU A 291 -1.63 -16.48 18.29
CA GLU A 291 -1.13 -15.94 19.57
C GLU A 291 -0.43 -14.57 19.42
N VAL A 292 0.26 -14.35 18.30
CA VAL A 292 1.02 -13.11 18.06
C VAL A 292 0.10 -11.99 17.56
N PHE A 293 -0.77 -12.27 16.60
CA PHE A 293 -1.60 -11.27 15.93
C PHE A 293 -2.95 -11.04 16.62
N GLU A 294 -3.47 -12.03 17.33
CA GLU A 294 -4.84 -12.01 17.84
C GLU A 294 -5.83 -11.52 16.77
N PRO A 295 -5.89 -12.19 15.60
CA PRO A 295 -6.61 -11.69 14.44
C PRO A 295 -8.09 -12.07 14.48
N GLU A 296 -8.95 -11.24 13.87
CA GLU A 296 -10.34 -11.62 13.58
C GLU A 296 -10.45 -12.43 12.28
N VAL A 297 -9.53 -12.23 11.36
CA VAL A 297 -9.48 -12.87 10.03
C VAL A 297 -8.04 -13.30 9.73
N ILE A 298 -7.89 -14.45 9.10
CA ILE A 298 -6.63 -14.89 8.48
C ILE A 298 -6.88 -15.11 6.99
N ASN A 299 -6.02 -14.52 6.15
CA ASN A 299 -5.93 -14.90 4.74
C ASN A 299 -5.03 -16.13 4.64
N ILE A 300 -5.56 -17.22 4.11
CA ILE A 300 -4.83 -18.49 3.97
C ILE A 300 -4.26 -18.70 2.55
N GLY A 301 -4.17 -17.63 1.73
CA GLY A 301 -3.63 -17.70 0.37
C GLY A 301 -4.54 -18.46 -0.59
N HIS A 302 -4.11 -19.63 -1.04
CA HIS A 302 -4.78 -20.52 -2.00
C HIS A 302 -4.81 -20.01 -3.44
N ASP A 303 -3.98 -19.03 -3.75
CA ASP A 303 -3.73 -18.54 -5.10
C ASP A 303 -2.63 -19.36 -5.78
N GLU A 304 -2.54 -19.21 -7.06
CA GLU A 304 -1.44 -19.52 -7.97
C GLU A 304 -0.61 -20.80 -7.70
N TYR A 305 -1.09 -21.80 -6.98
CA TYR A 305 -0.34 -23.06 -6.87
C TYR A 305 -0.03 -23.63 -8.27
N TYR A 306 1.15 -24.20 -8.46
CA TYR A 306 1.58 -24.75 -9.73
C TYR A 306 1.53 -26.28 -9.79
N SER A 307 1.40 -26.98 -8.66
CA SER A 307 1.36 -28.45 -8.58
C SER A 307 0.26 -28.92 -7.66
N ILE A 308 -0.75 -29.54 -8.23
CA ILE A 308 -1.85 -30.20 -7.49
C ILE A 308 -2.20 -31.51 -8.17
N ALA A 309 -2.59 -32.53 -7.42
CA ALA A 309 -2.93 -33.86 -7.93
C ALA A 309 -1.78 -34.59 -8.66
N MET A 310 -0.52 -34.25 -8.39
CA MET A 310 0.65 -34.78 -9.08
C MET A 310 1.33 -35.92 -8.32
N CYS A 311 1.34 -35.88 -6.98
CA CYS A 311 1.96 -36.93 -6.17
C CYS A 311 1.11 -38.22 -6.13
N GLU A 312 1.69 -39.33 -5.71
CA GLU A 312 0.99 -40.62 -5.66
C GLU A 312 -0.21 -40.62 -4.67
N ARG A 313 -0.20 -39.73 -3.64
CA ARG A 313 -1.34 -39.59 -2.69
C ARG A 313 -2.51 -38.85 -3.29
N CYS A 314 -2.24 -37.90 -4.19
CA CYS A 314 -3.21 -37.00 -4.83
C CYS A 314 -3.68 -37.51 -6.19
N LYS A 315 -2.86 -38.34 -6.85
CA LYS A 315 -3.07 -38.81 -8.22
C LYS A 315 -4.45 -39.44 -8.42
N GLY A 316 -5.15 -38.96 -9.43
CA GLY A 316 -6.49 -39.45 -9.80
C GLY A 316 -7.64 -38.87 -9.00
N LYS A 317 -7.40 -37.99 -8.04
CA LYS A 317 -8.42 -37.16 -7.42
C LYS A 317 -8.78 -35.98 -8.28
N ALA A 318 -10.01 -35.46 -8.17
CA ALA A 318 -10.42 -34.24 -8.86
C ALA A 318 -9.75 -33.02 -8.21
N GLY A 319 -9.23 -32.10 -9.02
CA GLY A 319 -8.58 -30.90 -8.52
C GLY A 319 -9.50 -30.05 -7.63
N ALA A 320 -10.76 -29.91 -8.01
CA ALA A 320 -11.75 -29.18 -7.23
C ALA A 320 -12.02 -29.78 -5.84
N ASP A 321 -12.02 -31.10 -5.75
CA ASP A 321 -12.26 -31.78 -4.47
C ASP A 321 -11.04 -31.61 -3.54
N ILE A 322 -9.83 -31.76 -4.06
CA ILE A 322 -8.58 -31.53 -3.30
C ILE A 322 -8.52 -30.10 -2.79
N PHE A 323 -8.79 -29.12 -3.65
CA PHE A 323 -8.77 -27.71 -3.33
C PHE A 323 -9.83 -27.33 -2.27
N ALA A 324 -11.07 -27.82 -2.46
CA ALA A 324 -12.14 -27.57 -1.49
C ALA A 324 -11.89 -28.25 -0.14
N GLU A 325 -11.42 -29.51 -0.13
CA GLU A 325 -11.09 -30.24 1.11
C GLU A 325 -10.00 -29.53 1.91
N ASP A 326 -9.00 -28.96 1.25
CA ASP A 326 -7.92 -28.22 1.89
C ASP A 326 -8.47 -26.97 2.59
N ILE A 327 -9.21 -26.13 1.87
CA ILE A 327 -9.86 -24.94 2.43
C ILE A 327 -10.75 -25.31 3.61
N ILE A 328 -11.60 -26.33 3.47
CA ILE A 328 -12.54 -26.74 4.53
C ILE A 328 -11.81 -27.18 5.80
N LYS A 329 -10.72 -27.92 5.69
CA LYS A 329 -9.94 -28.37 6.85
C LYS A 329 -9.34 -27.18 7.61
N ILE A 330 -8.77 -26.21 6.90
CA ILE A 330 -8.18 -25.02 7.52
C ILE A 330 -9.29 -24.11 8.07
N TYR A 331 -10.39 -23.93 7.32
CA TYR A 331 -11.57 -23.19 7.77
C TYR A 331 -12.15 -23.76 9.06
N ASP A 332 -12.35 -25.10 9.16
CA ASP A 332 -12.88 -25.74 10.36
C ASP A 332 -11.93 -25.57 11.56
N TYR A 333 -10.61 -25.57 11.32
CA TYR A 333 -9.62 -25.31 12.35
C TYR A 333 -9.69 -23.88 12.86
N LEU A 334 -9.69 -22.88 11.97
CA LEU A 334 -9.77 -21.46 12.31
C LEU A 334 -11.10 -21.11 12.99
N LYS A 335 -12.19 -21.71 12.53
CA LYS A 335 -13.53 -21.53 13.14
C LYS A 335 -13.59 -21.97 14.59
N GLN A 336 -12.89 -23.05 14.97
CA GLN A 336 -12.78 -23.48 16.38
C GLN A 336 -12.02 -22.47 17.24
N LYS A 337 -11.18 -21.63 16.63
CA LYS A 337 -10.44 -20.53 17.28
C LYS A 337 -11.20 -19.22 17.22
N ASN A 338 -12.41 -19.16 16.67
CA ASN A 338 -13.20 -17.95 16.39
C ASN A 338 -12.52 -16.99 15.42
N VAL A 339 -11.75 -17.49 14.46
CA VAL A 339 -11.08 -16.72 13.41
C VAL A 339 -11.80 -16.99 12.09
N ARG A 340 -12.09 -15.92 11.34
CA ARG A 340 -12.69 -16.00 10.01
C ARG A 340 -11.61 -16.32 8.97
N THR A 341 -12.01 -16.94 7.88
CA THR A 341 -11.12 -17.36 6.79
C THR A 341 -11.29 -16.47 5.58
N MET A 342 -10.19 -16.00 5.01
CA MET A 342 -10.11 -15.29 3.73
C MET A 342 -9.21 -16.07 2.77
N ILE A 343 -9.49 -16.00 1.46
CA ILE A 343 -8.66 -16.58 0.41
C ILE A 343 -8.56 -15.63 -0.79
N TRP A 344 -7.52 -15.76 -1.58
CA TRP A 344 -7.48 -15.24 -2.94
C TRP A 344 -8.45 -16.05 -3.82
N GLY A 345 -9.18 -15.35 -4.70
CA GLY A 345 -10.34 -15.94 -5.38
C GLY A 345 -10.07 -16.52 -6.77
N ASP A 346 -8.87 -16.39 -7.32
CA ASP A 346 -8.58 -16.76 -8.72
C ASP A 346 -8.92 -18.22 -9.04
N LYS A 347 -8.62 -19.15 -8.14
CA LYS A 347 -8.86 -20.60 -8.35
C LYS A 347 -10.32 -21.01 -8.29
N LEU A 348 -11.22 -20.11 -7.95
CA LEU A 348 -12.66 -20.29 -8.03
C LEU A 348 -13.28 -19.83 -9.34
N LEU A 349 -12.51 -19.13 -10.19
CA LEU A 349 -12.99 -18.53 -11.44
C LEU A 349 -12.85 -19.51 -12.61
N LYS A 350 -13.95 -19.75 -13.31
CA LYS A 350 -14.02 -20.64 -14.47
C LYS A 350 -13.58 -19.96 -15.77
N ASN A 351 -13.94 -18.69 -15.93
CA ASN A 351 -13.87 -18.01 -17.22
C ASN A 351 -12.72 -16.97 -17.28
N ALA A 352 -11.79 -17.03 -16.34
CA ALA A 352 -10.60 -16.21 -16.41
C ALA A 352 -9.72 -16.61 -17.61
N ILE A 353 -9.46 -15.68 -18.51
CA ILE A 353 -8.66 -15.90 -19.73
C ILE A 353 -7.63 -14.78 -19.83
N VAL A 354 -6.36 -15.16 -19.82
CA VAL A 354 -5.27 -14.24 -20.12
C VAL A 354 -5.11 -14.16 -21.64
N PRO A 355 -5.17 -12.96 -22.24
CA PRO A 355 -4.96 -12.79 -23.68
C PRO A 355 -3.65 -13.47 -24.14
N ASP A 356 -3.70 -14.15 -25.27
CA ASP A 356 -2.57 -14.89 -25.89
C ASP A 356 -2.01 -16.09 -25.08
N ALA A 357 -2.26 -16.18 -23.76
CA ALA A 357 -1.85 -17.31 -22.93
C ALA A 357 -2.96 -18.39 -22.78
N GLY A 358 -4.21 -17.97 -22.71
CA GLY A 358 -5.37 -18.87 -22.62
C GLY A 358 -6.00 -18.96 -21.22
N PRO A 359 -6.63 -20.10 -20.89
CA PRO A 359 -7.30 -20.26 -19.58
C PRO A 359 -6.37 -20.04 -18.40
N PHE A 360 -6.89 -19.37 -17.38
CA PHE A 360 -6.22 -19.05 -16.13
C PHE A 360 -7.14 -19.31 -14.92
N GLY A 361 -6.73 -18.94 -13.73
CA GLY A 361 -7.55 -19.09 -12.53
C GLY A 361 -7.87 -20.54 -12.20
N GLY A 362 -9.15 -20.85 -12.04
CA GLY A 362 -9.66 -22.18 -11.68
C GLY A 362 -9.94 -23.09 -12.88
N ALA A 363 -9.67 -22.68 -14.11
CA ALA A 363 -9.82 -23.52 -15.31
C ALA A 363 -8.70 -24.58 -15.38
N GLU A 364 -8.88 -25.59 -16.26
CA GLU A 364 -7.80 -26.51 -16.59
C GLU A 364 -6.69 -25.78 -17.37
N ILE A 365 -5.44 -25.88 -16.91
CA ILE A 365 -4.30 -25.18 -17.50
C ILE A 365 -3.25 -26.17 -17.98
N ILE A 366 -2.83 -26.00 -19.25
CA ILE A 366 -1.68 -26.75 -19.78
C ILE A 366 -0.41 -26.01 -19.38
N MET A 367 0.44 -26.67 -18.61
CA MET A 367 1.68 -26.09 -18.09
C MET A 367 2.84 -26.28 -19.06
N TYR A 368 3.61 -25.24 -19.27
CA TYR A 368 4.81 -25.21 -20.12
C TYR A 368 6.02 -24.70 -19.34
N THR A 369 7.21 -25.16 -19.70
CA THR A 369 8.50 -24.61 -19.25
C THR A 369 9.30 -24.17 -20.49
N PRO A 370 9.67 -22.90 -20.67
CA PRO A 370 9.36 -21.76 -19.81
C PRO A 370 7.86 -21.45 -19.70
N GLN A 371 7.48 -20.85 -18.60
CA GLN A 371 6.09 -20.51 -18.29
C GLN A 371 5.45 -19.69 -19.41
N PHE A 372 4.20 -20.00 -19.75
CA PHE A 372 3.41 -19.36 -20.82
C PHE A 372 3.99 -19.41 -22.24
N LYS A 373 5.15 -20.02 -22.47
CA LYS A 373 5.74 -20.13 -23.82
C LYS A 373 5.22 -21.37 -24.55
N LYS A 374 3.99 -21.29 -25.00
CA LYS A 374 3.26 -22.35 -25.71
C LYS A 374 3.96 -22.82 -26.99
N ASP A 375 4.58 -21.89 -27.73
CA ASP A 375 5.19 -22.17 -29.03
C ASP A 375 6.63 -22.74 -28.93
N THR A 376 7.36 -22.38 -27.88
CA THR A 376 8.77 -22.76 -27.70
C THR A 376 9.02 -23.55 -26.44
N GLY A 377 8.08 -23.53 -25.47
CA GLY A 377 8.19 -24.22 -24.21
C GLY A 377 7.85 -25.70 -24.32
N LYS A 378 8.43 -26.50 -23.43
CA LYS A 378 8.10 -27.89 -23.27
C LYS A 378 6.88 -28.06 -22.40
N LYS A 379 5.84 -28.78 -22.84
CA LYS A 379 4.72 -29.18 -22.00
C LYS A 379 5.23 -30.07 -20.86
N VAL A 380 4.95 -29.68 -19.62
CA VAL A 380 5.40 -30.41 -18.42
C VAL A 380 4.23 -31.07 -17.68
N GLY A 381 3.00 -30.58 -17.88
CA GLY A 381 1.84 -31.18 -17.21
C GLY A 381 0.53 -30.52 -17.59
N ILE A 382 -0.50 -30.91 -16.84
CA ILE A 382 -1.83 -30.30 -16.84
C ILE A 382 -2.20 -30.06 -15.37
N MET A 383 -2.53 -28.83 -15.04
CA MET A 383 -3.14 -28.48 -13.77
C MET A 383 -4.65 -28.68 -13.91
N PRO A 384 -5.25 -29.55 -13.11
CA PRO A 384 -6.69 -29.81 -13.22
C PRO A 384 -7.53 -28.61 -12.82
N ALA A 385 -8.75 -28.53 -13.36
CA ALA A 385 -9.69 -27.46 -12.98
C ALA A 385 -10.08 -27.56 -11.50
N THR A 386 -10.20 -26.38 -10.85
CA THR A 386 -10.58 -26.23 -9.44
C THR A 386 -11.80 -25.34 -9.23
N TRP A 387 -12.28 -24.65 -10.27
CA TRP A 387 -13.40 -23.70 -10.15
C TRP A 387 -14.65 -24.31 -9.51
N GLN A 388 -14.91 -25.63 -9.67
CA GLN A 388 -16.08 -26.27 -9.09
C GLN A 388 -16.04 -26.27 -7.54
N ALA A 389 -14.90 -26.02 -6.91
CA ALA A 389 -14.77 -25.88 -5.47
C ALA A 389 -15.64 -24.76 -4.89
N ILE A 390 -15.99 -23.76 -5.71
CA ILE A 390 -16.88 -22.65 -5.33
C ILE A 390 -18.25 -23.16 -4.80
N HIS A 391 -18.71 -24.32 -5.26
CA HIS A 391 -19.95 -24.95 -4.80
C HIS A 391 -19.81 -25.76 -3.51
N GLN A 392 -18.57 -26.03 -3.07
CA GLN A 392 -18.25 -26.93 -1.97
C GLN A 392 -17.81 -26.19 -0.70
N ILE A 393 -17.10 -25.07 -0.85
CA ILE A 393 -16.55 -24.32 0.29
C ILE A 393 -17.65 -23.53 1.02
N PRO A 394 -17.47 -23.27 2.35
CA PRO A 394 -18.40 -22.47 3.14
C PRO A 394 -18.58 -21.06 2.60
N LYS A 395 -19.83 -20.57 2.58
CA LYS A 395 -20.18 -19.27 1.96
C LYS A 395 -19.77 -18.06 2.80
N ASP A 396 -19.32 -18.25 4.02
CA ASP A 396 -18.75 -17.23 4.91
C ASP A 396 -17.22 -17.11 4.80
N VAL A 397 -16.57 -17.89 3.92
CA VAL A 397 -15.20 -17.63 3.46
C VAL A 397 -15.18 -16.33 2.67
N GLU A 398 -14.27 -15.42 3.03
CA GLU A 398 -14.15 -14.11 2.42
C GLU A 398 -13.24 -14.18 1.19
N ILE A 399 -13.68 -13.62 0.06
CA ILE A 399 -12.95 -13.74 -1.20
C ILE A 399 -12.26 -12.42 -1.56
N LEU A 400 -10.94 -12.50 -1.77
CA LEU A 400 -10.12 -11.41 -2.30
C LEU A 400 -9.99 -11.58 -3.83
N HIS A 401 -10.73 -10.79 -4.59
CA HIS A 401 -10.80 -10.87 -6.04
C HIS A 401 -9.74 -9.94 -6.69
N TRP A 402 -8.75 -10.52 -7.37
CA TRP A 402 -7.66 -9.75 -7.96
C TRP A 402 -7.60 -9.78 -9.50
N LEU A 403 -8.38 -10.66 -10.14
CA LEU A 403 -8.46 -10.75 -11.61
C LEU A 403 -9.48 -9.78 -12.24
N TRP A 404 -9.85 -8.71 -11.52
CA TRP A 404 -10.72 -7.65 -12.00
C TRP A 404 -10.20 -6.98 -13.28
N SER A 405 -8.88 -6.97 -13.46
CA SER A 405 -8.21 -6.38 -14.61
C SER A 405 -8.33 -7.20 -15.89
N LEU A 406 -8.62 -8.50 -15.80
CA LEU A 406 -8.84 -9.36 -16.96
C LEU A 406 -10.23 -9.18 -17.56
N ASP A 407 -11.27 -9.22 -16.74
CA ASP A 407 -12.65 -8.97 -17.11
C ASP A 407 -13.45 -8.57 -15.86
N GLU A 408 -14.11 -7.42 -15.91
CA GLU A 408 -14.96 -6.89 -14.82
C GLU A 408 -16.12 -7.83 -14.44
N LYS A 409 -16.50 -8.77 -15.31
CA LYS A 409 -17.59 -9.71 -15.07
C LYS A 409 -17.16 -10.95 -14.28
N LEU A 410 -15.88 -11.16 -14.07
CA LEU A 410 -15.39 -12.32 -13.30
C LEU A 410 -15.88 -12.31 -11.85
N GLU A 411 -16.10 -11.13 -11.29
CA GLU A 411 -16.69 -11.00 -9.95
C GLU A 411 -18.10 -11.61 -9.84
N ASP A 412 -18.87 -11.57 -10.92
CA ASP A 412 -20.25 -12.09 -10.95
C ASP A 412 -20.26 -13.60 -10.67
N GLU A 413 -19.23 -14.35 -11.10
CA GLU A 413 -19.09 -15.78 -10.79
C GLU A 413 -19.05 -16.05 -9.28
N VAL A 414 -18.45 -15.15 -8.50
CA VAL A 414 -18.29 -15.27 -7.06
C VAL A 414 -19.52 -14.73 -6.32
N LEU A 415 -20.04 -13.58 -6.76
CA LEU A 415 -21.17 -12.91 -6.14
C LEU A 415 -22.48 -13.72 -6.32
N GLU A 416 -22.71 -14.33 -7.50
CA GLU A 416 -23.89 -15.17 -7.79
C GLU A 416 -23.92 -16.43 -6.90
N GLU A 417 -22.76 -16.90 -6.46
CA GLU A 417 -22.65 -18.01 -5.51
C GLU A 417 -22.85 -17.59 -4.06
N GLY A 418 -23.05 -16.31 -3.78
CA GLY A 418 -23.38 -15.76 -2.47
C GLY A 418 -22.18 -15.46 -1.57
N PHE A 419 -20.98 -15.36 -2.11
CA PHE A 419 -19.82 -14.91 -1.38
C PHE A 419 -19.75 -13.37 -1.28
N SER A 420 -19.09 -12.88 -0.25
CA SER A 420 -18.69 -11.50 -0.17
C SER A 420 -17.29 -11.31 -0.78
N ILE A 421 -17.11 -10.25 -1.55
CA ILE A 421 -15.82 -9.93 -2.17
C ILE A 421 -15.24 -8.61 -1.68
N ARG A 422 -13.93 -8.50 -1.81
CA ARG A 422 -13.14 -7.28 -1.83
C ARG A 422 -12.12 -7.38 -2.97
N TYR A 423 -11.67 -6.26 -3.49
CA TYR A 423 -10.69 -6.28 -4.58
C TYR A 423 -9.27 -6.34 -4.00
N GLY A 424 -8.47 -7.31 -4.47
CA GLY A 424 -7.04 -7.39 -4.24
C GLY A 424 -6.24 -6.83 -5.42
N ASN A 425 -4.94 -6.63 -5.24
CA ASN A 425 -4.06 -6.00 -6.23
C ASN A 425 -4.68 -4.72 -6.81
N PHE A 426 -5.28 -3.91 -5.92
CA PHE A 426 -6.11 -2.80 -6.33
C PHE A 426 -5.26 -1.61 -6.78
N GLU A 427 -5.45 -1.22 -8.02
CA GLU A 427 -4.85 -0.03 -8.60
C GLU A 427 -5.96 0.96 -8.97
N GLY A 428 -6.38 1.78 -8.02
CA GLY A 428 -7.54 2.66 -8.17
C GLY A 428 -7.49 3.56 -9.41
N TYR A 429 -6.31 4.00 -9.84
CA TYR A 429 -6.13 4.80 -11.04
C TYR A 429 -6.34 4.04 -12.36
N LEU A 430 -6.42 2.71 -12.30
CA LEU A 430 -6.75 1.82 -13.43
C LEU A 430 -8.12 1.17 -13.29
N PHE A 431 -8.68 1.12 -12.07
CA PHE A 431 -9.91 0.39 -11.78
C PHE A 431 -11.15 1.16 -12.28
N PRO A 432 -11.92 0.59 -13.22
CA PRO A 432 -13.09 1.28 -13.79
C PRO A 432 -14.33 1.09 -12.92
N HIS A 433 -15.34 1.94 -13.12
CA HIS A 433 -16.72 1.80 -12.64
C HIS A 433 -16.86 1.55 -11.14
N TRP A 434 -15.98 2.16 -10.31
CA TRP A 434 -15.91 1.92 -8.85
C TRP A 434 -17.27 1.95 -8.13
N ALA A 435 -18.10 2.97 -8.43
CA ALA A 435 -19.41 3.13 -7.81
C ALA A 435 -20.39 1.99 -8.16
N GLU A 436 -20.23 1.34 -9.32
CA GLU A 436 -21.07 0.22 -9.75
C GLU A 436 -20.66 -1.06 -9.02
N HIS A 437 -19.38 -1.29 -8.89
CA HIS A 437 -18.84 -2.43 -8.13
C HIS A 437 -19.24 -2.39 -6.63
N LEU A 438 -19.24 -1.21 -6.02
CA LEU A 438 -19.76 -1.06 -4.65
C LEU A 438 -21.26 -1.38 -4.55
N LYS A 439 -22.06 -1.00 -5.56
CA LYS A 439 -23.50 -1.33 -5.59
C LYS A 439 -23.74 -2.83 -5.73
N LYS A 440 -22.83 -3.59 -6.35
CA LYS A 440 -22.90 -5.04 -6.41
C LYS A 440 -22.61 -5.72 -5.07
N GLY A 441 -22.09 -4.99 -4.06
CA GLY A 441 -21.89 -5.47 -2.71
C GLY A 441 -20.44 -5.72 -2.31
N SER A 442 -19.46 -5.19 -3.06
CA SER A 442 -18.07 -5.20 -2.62
C SER A 442 -17.89 -4.43 -1.31
N LYS A 443 -17.07 -4.97 -0.40
CA LYS A 443 -16.72 -4.32 0.86
C LYS A 443 -15.71 -3.18 0.70
N GLY A 444 -14.93 -3.20 -0.37
CA GLY A 444 -13.84 -2.26 -0.63
C GLY A 444 -12.67 -2.91 -1.34
N ALA A 445 -11.45 -2.42 -1.09
CA ALA A 445 -10.28 -2.87 -1.81
C ALA A 445 -9.00 -2.87 -0.96
N ILE A 446 -8.04 -3.71 -1.36
CA ILE A 446 -6.71 -3.86 -0.78
C ILE A 446 -5.68 -3.66 -1.89
N ILE A 447 -4.89 -2.60 -1.78
CA ILE A 447 -3.70 -2.37 -2.62
C ILE A 447 -2.64 -3.39 -2.21
N SER A 448 -1.81 -3.86 -3.14
CA SER A 448 -0.78 -4.85 -2.81
C SER A 448 0.62 -4.38 -3.20
N ASN A 449 1.58 -4.60 -2.30
CA ASN A 449 3.00 -4.56 -2.62
C ASN A 449 3.61 -5.95 -2.44
N TRP A 450 4.17 -6.49 -3.51
CA TRP A 450 4.72 -7.84 -3.58
C TRP A 450 6.25 -7.87 -3.52
N SER A 451 6.85 -6.85 -2.93
CA SER A 451 8.30 -6.70 -2.85
C SER A 451 8.72 -6.21 -1.46
N THR A 452 10.02 -6.09 -1.26
CA THR A 452 10.63 -5.52 -0.06
C THR A 452 9.95 -4.21 0.35
N LEU A 453 9.65 -4.07 1.63
CA LEU A 453 9.00 -2.89 2.19
C LEU A 453 10.03 -1.81 2.52
N ASN A 454 10.37 -0.99 1.54
CA ASN A 454 11.16 0.24 1.73
C ASN A 454 10.65 1.36 0.82
N GLU A 455 11.05 2.58 1.12
CA GLU A 455 10.54 3.78 0.45
C GLU A 455 10.79 3.75 -1.07
N VAL A 456 12.00 3.37 -1.50
CA VAL A 456 12.39 3.37 -2.91
C VAL A 456 11.56 2.37 -3.73
N ILE A 457 11.37 1.16 -3.20
CA ILE A 457 10.57 0.14 -3.88
C ILE A 457 9.10 0.52 -3.92
N LEU A 458 8.53 1.00 -2.82
CA LEU A 458 7.14 1.46 -2.79
C LEU A 458 6.88 2.60 -3.79
N GLN A 459 7.85 3.50 -3.95
CA GLN A 459 7.79 4.54 -4.96
C GLN A 459 7.80 3.94 -6.37
N ARG A 460 8.75 3.04 -6.66
CA ARG A 460 8.91 2.38 -7.97
C ARG A 460 7.68 1.55 -8.36
N ASN A 461 7.04 0.93 -7.39
CA ASN A 461 5.80 0.18 -7.57
C ASN A 461 4.54 1.07 -7.58
N VAL A 462 4.70 2.40 -7.63
CA VAL A 462 3.58 3.37 -7.68
C VAL A 462 2.66 3.31 -6.44
N ILE A 463 3.11 2.69 -5.35
CA ILE A 463 2.28 2.45 -4.16
C ILE A 463 1.87 3.77 -3.50
N PHE A 464 2.77 4.73 -3.32
CA PHE A 464 2.43 6.01 -2.69
C PHE A 464 1.35 6.77 -3.48
N PHE A 465 1.49 6.81 -4.80
CA PHE A 465 0.47 7.41 -5.65
C PHE A 465 -0.84 6.65 -5.56
N GLY A 466 -0.80 5.31 -5.67
CA GLY A 466 -1.96 4.43 -5.58
C GLY A 466 -2.74 4.64 -4.29
N LEU A 467 -2.05 4.73 -3.14
CA LEU A 467 -2.66 4.96 -1.83
C LEU A 467 -3.37 6.32 -1.75
N ALA A 468 -2.71 7.38 -2.18
CA ALA A 468 -3.29 8.72 -2.12
C ALA A 468 -4.41 8.92 -3.17
N TYR A 469 -4.33 8.24 -4.32
CA TYR A 469 -5.40 8.22 -5.32
C TYR A 469 -6.64 7.46 -4.82
N ALA A 470 -6.44 6.26 -4.29
CA ALA A 470 -7.52 5.44 -3.76
C ALA A 470 -8.21 6.09 -2.55
N TYR A 471 -7.53 6.96 -1.78
CA TYR A 471 -8.18 7.76 -0.75
C TYR A 471 -9.36 8.58 -1.31
N GLU A 472 -9.22 9.21 -2.48
CA GLU A 472 -10.34 9.91 -3.14
C GLU A 472 -11.47 8.93 -3.51
N MET A 473 -11.16 7.72 -3.96
CA MET A 473 -12.17 6.70 -4.25
C MET A 473 -12.90 6.20 -3.00
N PHE A 474 -12.18 6.10 -1.89
CA PHE A 474 -12.70 5.53 -0.64
C PHE A 474 -13.49 6.53 0.21
N TRP A 475 -13.28 7.84 0.01
CA TRP A 475 -13.89 8.89 0.83
C TRP A 475 -14.72 9.89 0.04
N ASN A 476 -14.67 9.90 -1.30
CA ASN A 476 -15.41 10.85 -2.11
C ASN A 476 -16.65 10.18 -2.75
N HIS A 477 -17.83 10.49 -2.25
CA HIS A 477 -19.10 9.98 -2.78
C HIS A 477 -19.43 10.49 -4.19
N ASP A 478 -18.76 11.56 -4.64
CA ASP A 478 -18.89 12.13 -5.98
C ASP A 478 -17.75 11.70 -6.91
N TYR A 479 -16.96 10.66 -6.51
CA TYR A 479 -15.90 10.13 -7.36
C TYR A 479 -16.45 9.64 -8.72
N ARG A 480 -15.75 10.03 -9.79
CA ARG A 480 -16.04 9.60 -11.16
C ARG A 480 -14.74 9.35 -11.90
N ASP A 481 -14.72 8.31 -12.72
CA ASP A 481 -13.54 7.90 -13.48
C ASP A 481 -13.07 8.98 -14.48
N GLU A 482 -14.01 9.77 -15.02
CA GLU A 482 -13.70 10.87 -15.93
C GLU A 482 -12.95 12.05 -15.27
N ASP A 483 -12.97 12.15 -13.94
CA ASP A 483 -12.27 13.18 -13.18
C ASP A 483 -10.79 12.81 -12.90
N TYR A 484 -10.26 11.75 -13.52
CA TYR A 484 -8.91 11.23 -13.31
C TYR A 484 -7.83 12.30 -13.23
N ALA A 485 -7.77 13.23 -14.21
CA ALA A 485 -6.71 14.26 -14.24
C ALA A 485 -6.79 15.21 -13.04
N ILE A 486 -8.00 15.55 -12.57
CA ILE A 486 -8.22 16.41 -11.41
C ILE A 486 -7.79 15.66 -10.13
N ILE A 487 -8.17 14.39 -10.02
CA ILE A 487 -7.85 13.56 -8.86
C ILE A 487 -6.34 13.29 -8.79
N ARG A 488 -5.71 13.00 -9.93
CA ARG A 488 -4.25 12.88 -10.05
C ARG A 488 -3.52 14.11 -9.50
N ASP A 489 -3.91 15.30 -9.94
CA ASP A 489 -3.25 16.55 -9.52
C ASP A 489 -3.45 16.83 -8.02
N LYS A 490 -4.62 16.48 -7.46
CA LYS A 490 -4.88 16.48 -6.03
C LYS A 490 -3.97 15.49 -5.29
N THR A 491 -3.90 14.26 -5.78
CA THR A 491 -3.07 13.17 -5.22
C THR A 491 -1.62 13.60 -5.09
N LEU A 492 -1.03 14.15 -6.15
CA LEU A 492 0.35 14.67 -6.13
C LEU A 492 0.52 15.79 -5.10
N SER A 493 -0.48 16.63 -4.97
CA SER A 493 -0.46 17.70 -3.95
C SER A 493 -0.56 17.15 -2.53
N TYR A 494 -1.36 16.11 -2.30
CA TYR A 494 -1.51 15.46 -1.00
C TYR A 494 -0.21 14.81 -0.53
N LEU A 495 0.45 14.04 -1.41
CA LEU A 495 1.72 13.40 -1.13
C LEU A 495 2.80 14.43 -0.76
N PHE A 496 2.93 15.47 -1.56
CA PHE A 496 3.88 16.54 -1.32
C PHE A 496 3.65 17.26 0.00
N HIS A 497 2.39 17.58 0.32
CA HIS A 497 2.04 18.23 1.59
C HIS A 497 2.11 17.29 2.80
N TYR A 498 1.94 16.00 2.60
CA TYR A 498 2.19 15.01 3.64
C TYR A 498 3.68 14.96 3.99
N HIS A 499 4.54 14.91 2.99
CA HIS A 499 5.99 14.82 3.17
C HIS A 499 6.61 16.12 3.71
N TYR A 500 6.09 17.28 3.26
CA TYR A 500 6.55 18.62 3.70
C TYR A 500 5.45 19.40 4.43
N PRO A 501 4.96 18.92 5.56
CA PRO A 501 3.85 19.57 6.27
C PRO A 501 4.22 20.96 6.79
N ASP A 502 5.48 21.21 7.12
CA ASP A 502 5.98 22.45 7.66
C ASP A 502 6.24 23.52 6.57
N LEU A 503 6.47 23.10 5.33
CA LEU A 503 6.71 24.01 4.21
C LEU A 503 5.54 24.98 3.97
N GLN A 504 4.31 24.53 4.31
CA GLN A 504 3.11 25.38 4.18
C GLN A 504 3.09 26.54 5.16
N ASN A 505 3.88 26.51 6.22
CA ASN A 505 3.99 27.57 7.23
C ASN A 505 4.85 28.73 6.76
N HIS A 506 5.49 28.63 5.59
CA HIS A 506 6.44 29.59 5.06
C HIS A 506 5.91 30.29 3.82
N THR A 507 6.32 31.54 3.63
CA THR A 507 5.98 32.34 2.46
C THR A 507 7.01 32.11 1.36
N ARG A 508 6.56 31.70 0.17
CA ARG A 508 7.40 31.44 -0.99
C ARG A 508 7.76 32.71 -1.73
N SER A 509 9.04 32.89 -2.07
CA SER A 509 9.58 33.98 -2.87
C SER A 509 10.49 33.45 -3.99
N LEU A 510 10.45 34.08 -5.18
CA LEU A 510 11.42 33.84 -6.25
C LEU A 510 12.62 34.79 -6.14
N GLU A 511 12.54 35.82 -5.31
CA GLU A 511 13.68 36.69 -5.00
C GLU A 511 14.56 36.01 -3.96
N ALA A 512 15.87 36.06 -4.17
CA ALA A 512 16.84 35.47 -3.26
C ALA A 512 16.71 36.08 -1.85
N LEU A 513 16.69 35.21 -0.85
CA LEU A 513 16.64 35.58 0.56
C LEU A 513 17.99 35.29 1.22
N ALA A 514 18.43 36.20 2.08
CA ALA A 514 19.69 36.04 2.83
C ALA A 514 19.62 34.87 3.83
N HIS A 515 18.47 34.70 4.47
CA HIS A 515 18.24 33.68 5.52
C HIS A 515 16.95 32.92 5.27
N PRO A 516 16.86 32.08 4.19
CA PRO A 516 15.68 31.29 3.94
C PRO A 516 15.59 30.12 4.93
N SER A 517 14.38 29.76 5.34
CA SER A 517 14.12 28.53 6.10
C SER A 517 14.19 27.28 5.21
N TRP A 518 13.68 27.44 3.95
CA TRP A 518 13.74 26.40 2.92
C TRP A 518 14.18 26.98 1.59
N ILE A 519 14.77 26.15 0.76
CA ILE A 519 15.16 26.43 -0.62
C ILE A 519 14.46 25.37 -1.49
N GLU A 520 13.77 25.78 -2.54
CA GLU A 520 13.15 24.86 -3.49
C GLU A 520 13.85 24.98 -4.83
N VAL A 521 14.37 23.88 -5.33
CA VAL A 521 14.94 23.78 -6.68
C VAL A 521 13.92 23.13 -7.59
N GLY A 522 13.47 23.86 -8.62
CA GLY A 522 12.63 23.36 -9.70
C GLY A 522 13.50 22.93 -10.87
N TYR A 523 13.66 21.65 -11.12
CA TYR A 523 14.60 21.12 -12.10
C TYR A 523 14.15 19.80 -12.71
N ALA A 524 14.81 19.36 -13.75
CA ALA A 524 14.58 18.09 -14.43
C ALA A 524 15.86 17.64 -15.15
N THR A 525 15.87 16.42 -15.68
CA THR A 525 17.02 15.87 -16.42
C THR A 525 16.56 15.15 -17.69
N ASP A 526 17.46 14.99 -18.66
CA ASP A 526 17.32 14.06 -19.78
C ASP A 526 17.85 12.67 -19.48
N TYR A 527 18.43 12.44 -18.28
CA TYR A 527 18.84 11.15 -17.81
C TYR A 527 17.64 10.20 -17.71
N PHE A 528 17.83 8.96 -18.11
CA PHE A 528 16.79 7.95 -18.06
C PHE A 528 17.36 6.59 -17.70
N VAL A 529 16.68 5.92 -16.79
CA VAL A 529 16.85 4.52 -16.47
C VAL A 529 15.51 3.85 -16.68
N GLU A 530 15.48 2.75 -17.40
CA GLU A 530 14.27 1.99 -17.60
C GLU A 530 13.72 1.53 -16.23
N TYR A 531 12.47 1.88 -15.95
CA TYR A 531 11.80 1.45 -14.74
C TYR A 531 11.32 0.02 -14.88
N GLN A 532 11.60 -0.77 -13.86
CA GLN A 532 10.99 -2.08 -13.67
C GLN A 532 10.08 -2.03 -12.47
N TRP A 533 8.92 -2.64 -12.55
CA TRP A 533 8.15 -2.99 -11.37
C TRP A 533 8.94 -4.06 -10.61
N PHE A 534 9.14 -3.80 -9.33
CA PHE A 534 9.75 -4.77 -8.44
C PHE A 534 8.62 -5.66 -7.88
N VAL A 535 8.09 -6.50 -8.77
CA VAL A 535 7.11 -7.53 -8.42
C VAL A 535 7.89 -8.77 -8.06
N ASP A 536 7.58 -9.35 -6.94
CA ASP A 536 8.19 -10.56 -6.40
C ASP A 536 9.73 -10.50 -6.23
N GLY A 537 10.20 -10.89 -5.09
CA GLY A 537 11.60 -11.08 -4.84
C GLY A 537 12.23 -10.20 -3.77
N VAL A 538 13.46 -10.53 -3.48
CA VAL A 538 14.30 -9.86 -2.49
C VAL A 538 15.13 -8.78 -3.17
N PHE A 539 15.03 -7.57 -2.64
CA PHE A 539 15.82 -6.42 -3.10
C PHE A 539 16.59 -5.85 -1.91
N PRO A 540 17.68 -6.50 -1.48
CA PRO A 540 18.44 -6.09 -0.29
C PRO A 540 19.08 -4.71 -0.43
N GLU A 541 19.47 -4.36 -1.64
CA GLU A 541 20.07 -3.06 -1.98
C GLU A 541 19.54 -2.57 -3.33
N MET A 542 19.27 -1.28 -3.39
CA MET A 542 18.86 -0.61 -4.63
C MET A 542 20.03 0.18 -5.18
N GLU A 543 20.23 0.12 -6.50
CA GLU A 543 21.16 1.03 -7.16
C GLU A 543 20.68 2.47 -7.01
N THR A 544 21.58 3.33 -6.56
CA THR A 544 21.36 4.77 -6.57
C THR A 544 21.95 5.39 -7.82
N TYR A 545 21.12 6.15 -8.52
CA TYR A 545 21.53 6.81 -9.77
C TYR A 545 21.86 8.28 -9.52
N GLN A 546 22.96 8.52 -8.79
CA GLN A 546 23.44 9.88 -8.59
C GLN A 546 23.92 10.47 -9.93
N ILE A 547 23.40 11.65 -10.28
CA ILE A 547 23.71 12.34 -11.55
C ILE A 547 24.28 13.73 -11.34
N GLY A 548 24.33 14.23 -10.12
CA GLY A 548 24.81 15.56 -9.81
C GLY A 548 24.76 15.88 -8.33
N ASN A 549 24.94 17.18 -8.05
CA ASN A 549 24.89 17.73 -6.70
C ASN A 549 24.24 19.10 -6.68
N ILE A 550 23.54 19.43 -5.59
CA ILE A 550 23.13 20.80 -5.24
C ILE A 550 24.11 21.32 -4.19
N LEU A 551 24.76 22.44 -4.49
CA LEU A 551 25.71 23.09 -3.60
C LEU A 551 25.10 24.37 -3.03
N LEU A 552 24.96 24.46 -1.73
CA LEU A 552 24.63 25.68 -1.00
C LEU A 552 25.93 26.32 -0.47
N THR A 553 26.19 27.57 -0.82
CA THR A 553 27.36 28.30 -0.36
C THR A 553 26.91 29.50 0.46
N TYR A 554 27.50 29.71 1.62
CA TYR A 554 27.21 30.82 2.53
C TYR A 554 28.28 31.90 2.47
N THR A 555 27.97 33.10 2.93
CA THR A 555 28.91 34.26 2.85
C THR A 555 30.17 34.04 3.70
N ASP A 556 30.11 33.22 4.75
CA ASP A 556 31.25 32.83 5.57
C ASP A 556 32.08 31.65 4.97
N GLN A 557 31.83 31.27 3.72
CA GLN A 557 32.46 30.18 2.99
C GLN A 557 32.07 28.75 3.52
N THR A 558 31.07 28.65 4.35
CA THR A 558 30.48 27.33 4.66
C THR A 558 29.82 26.80 3.41
N GLU A 559 29.94 25.49 3.18
CA GLU A 559 29.30 24.80 2.06
C GLU A 559 28.48 23.61 2.60
N PHE A 560 27.37 23.32 1.90
CA PHE A 560 26.58 22.13 2.11
C PHE A 560 26.24 21.54 0.75
N THR A 561 26.49 20.23 0.59
CA THR A 561 26.28 19.52 -0.67
C THR A 561 25.21 18.45 -0.47
N LEU A 562 24.27 18.39 -1.41
CA LEU A 562 23.20 17.39 -1.44
C LEU A 562 23.26 16.63 -2.78
N PRO A 563 23.27 15.29 -2.79
CA PRO A 563 23.29 14.52 -4.03
C PRO A 563 21.98 14.69 -4.81
N ILE A 564 22.09 14.72 -6.13
CA ILE A 564 20.95 14.66 -7.05
C ILE A 564 20.83 13.22 -7.51
N ILE A 565 19.74 12.57 -7.11
CA ILE A 565 19.51 11.15 -7.35
C ILE A 565 18.26 11.01 -8.22
N PHE A 566 18.46 10.40 -9.40
CA PHE A 566 17.35 10.16 -10.34
C PHE A 566 16.32 9.22 -9.72
N GLY A 567 15.05 9.60 -9.84
CA GLY A 567 13.93 8.87 -9.28
C GLY A 567 13.69 9.09 -7.79
N GLU A 568 14.55 9.83 -7.09
CA GLU A 568 14.33 10.23 -5.70
C GLU A 568 13.99 11.71 -5.57
N ASN A 569 14.89 12.57 -6.04
CA ASN A 569 14.69 14.03 -5.94
C ASN A 569 14.70 14.77 -7.29
N ILE A 570 14.90 14.07 -8.38
CA ILE A 570 14.78 14.59 -9.75
C ILE A 570 14.17 13.54 -10.67
N GLY A 571 13.41 13.97 -11.68
CA GLY A 571 12.83 13.10 -12.69
C GLY A 571 13.10 13.57 -14.11
N LYS A 572 12.63 12.81 -15.09
CA LYS A 572 12.83 13.03 -16.54
C LYS A 572 12.00 14.18 -17.07
N THR A 573 12.62 15.11 -17.80
CA THR A 573 11.97 16.31 -18.33
C THR A 573 10.92 16.05 -19.41
N SER A 574 11.02 14.95 -20.15
CA SER A 574 10.17 14.65 -21.31
C SER A 574 9.06 13.64 -21.02
N VAL A 575 8.66 13.51 -19.77
CA VAL A 575 7.60 12.54 -19.37
C VAL A 575 6.24 13.11 -19.69
N GLU A 576 5.40 12.35 -20.35
CA GLU A 576 4.05 12.71 -20.71
C GLU A 576 3.04 12.13 -19.72
N TRP A 577 2.03 12.91 -19.36
CA TRP A 577 0.84 12.44 -18.66
C TRP A 577 -0.14 11.81 -19.65
N ASP A 578 0.33 10.86 -20.46
CA ASP A 578 -0.51 10.05 -21.30
C ASP A 578 -0.47 8.61 -20.80
N ARG A 579 -1.62 7.95 -20.80
CA ARG A 579 -1.72 6.55 -20.42
C ARG A 579 -0.95 5.70 -21.42
N THR A 580 0.28 5.41 -21.07
CA THR A 580 1.16 4.54 -21.86
C THR A 580 0.94 3.07 -21.51
N THR A 581 1.54 2.22 -22.30
CA THR A 581 1.51 0.78 -22.10
C THR A 581 2.30 0.41 -20.85
N ASN A 582 1.76 -0.50 -20.05
CA ASN A 582 2.50 -1.15 -18.98
C ASN A 582 3.87 -1.64 -19.50
N THR A 583 4.93 -1.24 -18.82
CA THR A 583 6.29 -1.49 -19.27
C THR A 583 6.78 -2.93 -19.03
N ASN A 584 6.04 -3.73 -18.27
CA ASN A 584 6.42 -5.11 -17.96
C ASN A 584 5.22 -6.05 -17.90
N PRO A 585 4.42 -6.18 -18.99
CA PRO A 585 3.40 -7.20 -19.01
C PRO A 585 4.07 -8.57 -19.02
N LEU A 586 3.63 -9.48 -18.15
CA LEU A 586 3.89 -10.89 -18.35
C LEU A 586 3.35 -11.30 -19.73
N PRO A 587 3.98 -12.24 -20.44
CA PRO A 587 3.45 -12.70 -21.72
C PRO A 587 1.99 -13.14 -21.57
N GLY A 588 1.07 -12.42 -22.25
CA GLY A 588 -0.35 -12.68 -22.20
C GLY A 588 -1.15 -11.87 -21.18
N GLU A 589 -0.53 -11.04 -20.35
CA GLU A 589 -1.26 -10.07 -19.53
C GLU A 589 -1.87 -8.97 -20.39
N PRO A 590 -3.04 -8.45 -20.00
CA PRO A 590 -3.60 -7.28 -20.65
C PRO A 590 -2.63 -6.10 -20.53
N ILE A 591 -2.46 -5.40 -21.63
CA ILE A 591 -1.64 -4.21 -21.68
C ILE A 591 -2.45 -3.08 -21.05
N TYR A 592 -2.11 -2.69 -19.82
CA TYR A 592 -2.67 -1.50 -19.17
C TYR A 592 -2.01 -0.25 -19.75
N LYS A 593 -2.80 0.78 -19.93
CA LYS A 593 -2.26 2.12 -20.17
C LYS A 593 -2.07 2.80 -18.81
N VAL A 594 -0.83 3.02 -18.43
CA VAL A 594 -0.43 3.72 -17.22
C VAL A 594 0.26 5.01 -17.63
N ASP A 595 -0.01 6.10 -16.92
CA ASP A 595 0.73 7.34 -17.11
C ASP A 595 2.20 7.12 -16.73
N GLU A 596 3.10 7.29 -17.68
CA GLU A 596 4.54 7.11 -17.47
C GLU A 596 5.06 7.92 -16.27
N GLN A 597 4.52 9.11 -16.04
CA GLN A 597 4.91 9.97 -14.93
C GLN A 597 4.62 9.40 -13.55
N LEU A 598 3.75 8.41 -13.41
CA LEU A 598 3.49 7.78 -12.11
C LEU A 598 4.74 7.10 -11.56
N PHE A 599 5.62 6.60 -12.41
CA PHE A 599 6.91 6.02 -12.02
C PHE A 599 7.94 7.05 -11.56
N GLU A 600 7.72 8.34 -11.88
CA GLU A 600 8.55 9.47 -11.47
C GLU A 600 8.05 10.12 -10.17
N VAL A 601 6.90 9.69 -9.64
CA VAL A 601 6.32 10.27 -8.42
C VAL A 601 7.10 9.81 -7.20
N SER A 602 7.82 10.73 -6.59
CA SER A 602 8.47 10.52 -5.29
C SER A 602 7.75 11.31 -4.19
N LEU A 603 7.98 10.96 -2.94
CA LEU A 603 7.52 11.76 -1.81
C LEU A 603 8.28 13.10 -1.72
N SER A 604 9.52 13.11 -2.21
CA SER A 604 10.43 14.25 -2.10
C SER A 604 10.17 15.35 -3.10
N THR A 605 9.44 15.10 -4.19
CA THR A 605 9.26 16.08 -5.27
C THR A 605 7.80 16.26 -5.64
N LYS A 606 7.51 17.42 -6.23
CA LYS A 606 6.23 17.70 -6.87
C LYS A 606 6.44 18.03 -8.34
N PRO A 607 5.93 17.21 -9.27
CA PRO A 607 6.00 17.50 -10.68
C PRO A 607 5.09 18.70 -11.05
N TYR A 608 5.55 19.51 -12.01
CA TYR A 608 4.77 20.59 -12.62
C TYR A 608 5.15 20.79 -14.08
N GLN A 609 4.21 21.27 -14.89
CA GLN A 609 4.41 21.51 -16.31
C GLN A 609 4.80 22.98 -16.59
N LYS A 610 5.76 23.16 -17.49
CA LYS A 610 6.11 24.45 -18.08
C LYS A 610 6.51 24.27 -19.53
N GLU A 611 5.84 24.95 -20.45
CA GLU A 611 6.16 24.93 -21.90
C GLU A 611 6.34 23.52 -22.51
N GLN A 612 5.46 22.58 -22.19
CA GLN A 612 5.49 21.16 -22.61
C GLN A 612 6.64 20.33 -21.99
N GLN A 613 7.33 20.85 -21.00
CA GLN A 613 8.33 20.11 -20.23
C GLN A 613 7.85 19.88 -18.81
N THR A 614 8.22 18.73 -18.24
CA THR A 614 8.01 18.44 -16.83
C THR A 614 9.23 18.83 -16.03
N PHE A 615 8.99 19.54 -14.94
CA PHE A 615 9.97 19.87 -13.91
C PHE A 615 9.49 19.35 -12.56
N PHE A 616 10.42 19.16 -11.63
CA PHE A 616 10.17 18.65 -10.30
C PHE A 616 10.62 19.66 -9.25
N ALA A 617 9.69 20.12 -8.43
CA ALA A 617 9.99 21.00 -7.31
C ALA A 617 10.49 20.17 -6.14
N PHE A 618 11.71 20.38 -5.72
CA PHE A 618 12.37 19.70 -4.62
C PHE A 618 12.74 20.69 -3.51
N PRO A 619 12.03 20.69 -2.36
CA PRO A 619 12.35 21.53 -1.21
C PRO A 619 13.51 20.96 -0.39
N ILE A 620 14.40 21.82 0.00
CA ILE A 620 15.55 21.55 0.85
C ILE A 620 15.42 22.40 2.11
N GLN A 621 15.33 21.77 3.29
CA GLN A 621 15.43 22.52 4.52
C GLN A 621 16.82 23.13 4.64
N ASN A 622 16.90 24.44 4.88
CA ASN A 622 18.20 25.11 5.00
C ASN A 622 18.96 24.57 6.24
N PRO A 623 20.12 23.92 6.06
CA PRO A 623 20.87 23.36 7.19
C PRO A 623 21.45 24.43 8.11
N TYR A 624 21.61 25.67 7.62
CA TYR A 624 22.18 26.78 8.39
C TYR A 624 21.35 28.06 8.22
N PRO A 625 20.10 28.09 8.72
CA PRO A 625 19.23 29.24 8.52
C PRO A 625 19.72 30.54 9.18
N GLU A 626 20.63 30.40 10.16
CA GLU A 626 21.30 31.54 10.82
C GLU A 626 22.41 32.17 9.96
N LYS A 627 22.91 31.46 8.92
CA LYS A 627 23.94 31.94 8.02
C LYS A 627 23.35 32.59 6.79
N GLU A 628 24.01 33.65 6.31
CA GLU A 628 23.61 34.32 5.08
C GLU A 628 23.94 33.45 3.87
N LEU A 629 22.90 33.00 3.13
CA LEU A 629 23.02 32.20 1.92
C LEU A 629 23.53 33.09 0.78
N LYS A 630 24.64 32.69 0.18
CA LYS A 630 25.29 33.43 -0.92
C LYS A 630 24.88 32.90 -2.28
N ASN A 631 24.83 31.58 -2.45
CA ASN A 631 24.58 30.94 -3.74
C ASN A 631 23.95 29.55 -3.58
N VAL A 632 23.15 29.19 -4.58
CA VAL A 632 22.63 27.84 -4.81
C VAL A 632 23.05 27.43 -6.21
N GLU A 633 23.79 26.35 -6.32
CA GLU A 633 24.34 25.87 -7.60
C GLU A 633 23.94 24.40 -7.80
N VAL A 634 23.52 24.10 -9.02
CA VAL A 634 23.19 22.72 -9.46
C VAL A 634 24.28 22.27 -10.41
N GLN A 635 24.95 21.19 -10.08
CA GLN A 635 26.10 20.66 -10.83
C GLN A 635 25.78 19.24 -11.31
N THR A 636 26.02 18.95 -12.60
CA THR A 636 25.99 17.59 -13.15
C THR A 636 27.34 16.91 -12.88
N GLU A 637 27.35 15.61 -12.56
CA GLU A 637 28.60 14.86 -12.44
C GLU A 637 29.29 14.71 -13.79
N ALA A 638 30.62 14.89 -13.79
CA ALA A 638 31.41 14.96 -15.02
C ALA A 638 31.47 13.65 -15.82
N ASP A 639 31.22 12.53 -15.17
CA ASP A 639 31.21 11.19 -15.79
C ASP A 639 29.83 10.75 -16.30
N LYS A 640 28.80 11.57 -16.11
CA LYS A 640 27.43 11.29 -16.55
C LYS A 640 27.13 11.99 -17.87
N ASP A 641 26.69 11.20 -18.85
CA ASP A 641 26.23 11.71 -20.15
C ASP A 641 24.76 12.14 -20.05
N CYS A 642 24.52 13.22 -19.28
CA CYS A 642 23.20 13.79 -19.11
C CYS A 642 23.28 15.29 -18.80
N GLN A 643 22.15 15.99 -18.95
CA GLN A 643 21.99 17.39 -18.60
C GLN A 643 20.94 17.53 -17.49
N ILE A 644 21.20 18.48 -16.58
CA ILE A 644 20.23 18.90 -15.58
C ILE A 644 19.74 20.31 -15.99
N PHE A 645 18.43 20.43 -16.16
CA PHE A 645 17.76 21.66 -16.53
C PHE A 645 17.17 22.30 -15.28
N VAL A 646 17.63 23.50 -14.90
CA VAL A 646 17.08 24.24 -13.78
C VAL A 646 16.10 25.27 -14.32
N ASP A 647 14.85 25.18 -13.90
CA ASP A 647 13.78 26.12 -14.25
C ASP A 647 13.74 27.31 -13.30
N GLN A 648 13.78 27.06 -12.00
CA GLN A 648 13.67 28.09 -10.97
C GLN A 648 14.29 27.65 -9.65
N ILE A 649 14.67 28.66 -8.85
CA ILE A 649 15.00 28.50 -7.44
C ILE A 649 14.05 29.39 -6.66
N ALA A 650 13.38 28.84 -5.67
CA ALA A 650 12.52 29.59 -4.77
C ALA A 650 13.01 29.47 -3.33
N TYR A 651 12.67 30.45 -2.53
CA TYR A 651 13.09 30.59 -1.14
C TYR A 651 11.87 30.77 -0.26
N TYR A 652 11.91 30.22 0.96
CA TYR A 652 10.83 30.31 1.91
C TYR A 652 11.31 30.93 3.23
N HIS A 653 10.48 31.78 3.83
CA HIS A 653 10.74 32.48 5.10
C HIS A 653 9.52 32.48 6.02
#